data_239e7a5a33e23f161c805f5cc0d5e533
#
_entry.id   239e7a5a33e23f161c805f5cc0d5e533
#
_cell.length_a   1.000
_cell.length_b   1.000
_cell.length_c   1.000
_cell.angle_alpha   90.00
_cell.angle_beta   90.00
_cell.angle_gamma   90.00
#
_symmetry.space_group_name_H-M   'P 1'
#
loop_
_entity.id
_entity.type
_entity.pdbx_description
1 polymer ?
#
loop_
_entity_poly.entity_id
_entity_poly.type
_entity_poly.pdbx_seq_one_letter_code
_entity_poly.pdbx_strand_id
1 'polypeptide(L)'
;TSQEAAGDNAYYDFAFRAANKFSDKFAAKITVSYQQGEDWHAVDYRDINHLDGRYIDGSVEAQNPRHFPDYDGVNVYGDLGASFDMTGAFRAGVIPSLVSQGLLSPAGAAQVDYIFANLSPNFFGEYQINMSGYNENELVDNQASSFKTDIALHYKPTEDSELILNSKIGSGNTMLHATNRYMLKNFGLQQHKIEYKNRNLGLRFYHTGENSGNTHDTAALGAVMALAQPGGTGAYFGTYILDYFTNLPSVVDPNPIVGLNTMIYYAQFGYTLNDIIGKGGDLAVHAGARAAADANMLVPGSAAWNTAYERAISTGVDLEGGGAGIIDKSQSNSFEVDYNLQDLVDDVDIVVGASYRDYILRSNGTLFTDYTDPIEFTDMGVYAQAKTSLLDGALNLTGSMRYDKSEFFEGTVTPRIAGLLFLSENQNIRFSYQTGFQNPTAQDQYIGLDAGLAILVGSSPDNIDRFNMRVRSPASGAFYNLTGNQIQQNSFTLASVEAGAPVAAGDLGNVEPQYVKSFDIGYRINGKKTALDVNAYYTTWDNFIAAKTVITPFYGSPNNVLGFGALMVGDFRAISFDSNTDEVVNTYGVSAGLQTSLLDLFDLNVNYSYNKMKFENPDSDYEAGFNTPENRVNISLGSTKLAENFSFNVSAKYHDNFLWQQAGFIDGVIPARTTFDASMNFELPSM
;
A
#
# COMPACT_ATOMS: atom_id res chain seq x y z
N THR A 1 -15.87 -15.57 10.25
CA THR A 1 -14.49 -15.56 10.79
C THR A 1 -14.02 -14.17 11.14
N SER A 2 -14.55 -13.13 10.51
CA SER A 2 -14.20 -11.75 10.82
C SER A 2 -14.76 -11.24 12.16
N GLN A 3 -15.74 -11.90 12.70
CA GLN A 3 -16.40 -11.50 13.94
C GLN A 3 -15.55 -11.77 15.20
N GLU A 4 -14.68 -12.78 15.15
CA GLU A 4 -13.74 -13.08 16.23
C GLU A 4 -12.52 -12.14 16.24
N ALA A 5 -12.18 -11.54 15.08
CA ALA A 5 -11.00 -10.70 14.94
C ALA A 5 -11.18 -9.28 15.54
N ALA A 6 -12.41 -8.74 15.54
CA ALA A 6 -12.71 -7.40 16.08
C ALA A 6 -13.08 -7.43 17.57
N GLY A 7 -13.28 -8.61 18.18
CA GLY A 7 -13.71 -8.74 19.57
C GLY A 7 -15.12 -8.20 19.83
N ASP A 8 -15.50 -8.13 21.12
CA ASP A 8 -16.76 -7.57 21.58
C ASP A 8 -16.67 -6.04 21.85
N ASN A 9 -15.82 -5.33 21.11
CA ASN A 9 -15.54 -3.94 21.32
C ASN A 9 -16.70 -3.05 20.85
N ALA A 10 -16.97 -1.99 21.58
CA ALA A 10 -18.06 -1.09 21.29
C ALA A 10 -17.77 -0.27 20.02
N TYR A 11 -18.76 -0.20 19.13
CA TYR A 11 -18.77 0.69 17.98
C TYR A 11 -19.80 1.79 18.18
N TYR A 12 -19.40 3.02 17.94
CA TYR A 12 -20.26 4.20 18.03
C TYR A 12 -20.35 4.87 16.67
N ASP A 13 -21.56 5.17 16.24
CA ASP A 13 -21.84 5.96 15.04
C ASP A 13 -22.87 7.03 15.38
N PHE A 14 -22.48 8.27 15.24
CA PHE A 14 -23.33 9.42 15.46
C PHE A 14 -23.34 10.28 14.19
N ALA A 15 -24.54 10.61 13.71
CA ALA A 15 -24.74 11.53 12.60
C ALA A 15 -25.80 12.56 12.94
N PHE A 16 -25.48 13.81 12.67
CA PHE A 16 -26.39 14.94 12.80
C PHE A 16 -26.43 15.74 11.51
N ARG A 17 -27.63 16.07 11.05
CA ARG A 17 -27.83 16.96 9.90
C ARG A 17 -28.93 17.95 10.20
N ALA A 18 -28.63 19.24 10.02
CA ALA A 18 -29.61 20.30 10.04
C ALA A 18 -29.48 21.15 8.76
N ALA A 19 -30.62 21.54 8.21
CA ALA A 19 -30.66 22.47 7.08
C ALA A 19 -31.89 23.37 7.27
N ASN A 20 -31.69 24.67 7.10
CA ASN A 20 -32.75 25.66 7.25
C ASN A 20 -32.67 26.75 6.16
N LYS A 21 -33.81 27.12 5.66
CA LYS A 21 -34.00 28.30 4.83
C LYS A 21 -34.46 29.45 5.73
N PHE A 22 -33.61 30.40 5.98
CA PHE A 22 -33.90 31.55 6.85
C PHE A 22 -34.69 32.63 6.16
N SER A 23 -34.51 32.74 4.85
CA SER A 23 -35.26 33.64 3.99
C SER A 23 -35.24 33.11 2.55
N ASP A 24 -35.95 33.76 1.61
CA ASP A 24 -35.89 33.42 0.17
C ASP A 24 -34.46 33.59 -0.41
N LYS A 25 -33.62 34.36 0.25
CA LYS A 25 -32.25 34.62 -0.19
C LYS A 25 -31.19 33.88 0.57
N PHE A 26 -31.45 33.33 1.77
CA PHE A 26 -30.43 32.75 2.61
C PHE A 26 -30.81 31.40 3.20
N ALA A 27 -29.97 30.40 3.02
CA ALA A 27 -30.08 29.10 3.63
C ALA A 27 -28.73 28.62 4.13
N ALA A 28 -28.74 27.73 5.14
CA ALA A 28 -27.54 27.07 5.64
C ALA A 28 -27.80 25.59 5.89
N LYS A 29 -26.76 24.80 5.72
CA LYS A 29 -26.73 23.36 6.05
C LYS A 29 -25.50 23.06 6.89
N ILE A 30 -25.67 22.22 7.90
CA ILE A 30 -24.57 21.57 8.64
C ILE A 30 -24.84 20.08 8.72
N THR A 31 -23.79 19.30 8.49
CA THR A 31 -23.75 17.86 8.74
C THR A 31 -22.53 17.56 9.59
N VAL A 32 -22.70 16.79 10.64
CA VAL A 32 -21.61 16.32 11.51
C VAL A 32 -21.76 14.81 11.64
N SER A 33 -20.69 14.06 11.50
CA SER A 33 -20.65 12.64 11.82
C SER A 33 -19.41 12.32 12.64
N TYR A 34 -19.59 11.40 13.57
CA TYR A 34 -18.51 10.85 14.38
C TYR A 34 -18.68 9.34 14.48
N GLN A 35 -17.63 8.63 14.19
CA GLN A 35 -17.55 7.18 14.29
C GLN A 35 -16.33 6.82 15.13
N GLN A 36 -16.47 5.81 15.96
CA GLN A 36 -15.38 5.26 16.74
C GLN A 36 -15.59 3.76 16.92
N GLY A 37 -14.52 3.02 16.81
CA GLY A 37 -14.47 1.59 17.05
C GLY A 37 -13.04 1.15 17.30
N GLU A 38 -12.86 -0.11 17.51
CA GLU A 38 -11.55 -0.73 17.60
C GLU A 38 -11.34 -1.61 16.36
N ASP A 39 -10.20 -1.42 15.70
CA ASP A 39 -9.84 -2.14 14.49
C ASP A 39 -9.30 -3.54 14.83
N TRP A 40 -9.13 -4.37 13.83
CA TRP A 40 -8.60 -5.71 13.96
C TRP A 40 -7.18 -5.71 14.54
N HIS A 41 -6.96 -6.58 15.54
CA HIS A 41 -5.65 -6.81 16.15
C HIS A 41 -4.89 -7.87 15.36
N ALA A 42 -3.71 -7.50 14.87
CA ALA A 42 -2.82 -8.44 14.21
C ALA A 42 -2.05 -9.23 15.28
N VAL A 43 -2.28 -10.53 15.33
CA VAL A 43 -1.73 -11.42 16.37
C VAL A 43 -1.11 -12.70 15.80
N ASP A 44 -0.66 -12.63 14.55
CA ASP A 44 0.08 -13.74 13.93
C ASP A 44 1.57 -13.60 14.26
N TYR A 45 2.08 -14.47 15.10
CA TYR A 45 3.48 -14.48 15.55
C TYR A 45 4.26 -15.66 15.00
N ARG A 46 3.73 -16.31 13.92
CA ARG A 46 4.47 -17.35 13.23
C ARG A 46 5.72 -16.77 12.58
N ASP A 47 6.74 -17.61 12.43
CA ASP A 47 7.96 -17.27 11.74
C ASP A 47 7.71 -17.21 10.22
N ILE A 48 7.98 -16.07 9.58
CA ILE A 48 7.76 -15.86 8.13
C ILE A 48 8.58 -16.87 7.32
N ASN A 49 9.81 -17.15 7.75
CA ASN A 49 10.70 -18.06 7.05
C ASN A 49 10.28 -19.53 7.20
N HIS A 50 9.36 -19.82 8.14
CA HIS A 50 8.93 -21.18 8.48
C HIS A 50 7.45 -21.23 8.83
N LEU A 51 6.58 -20.71 7.95
CA LEU A 51 5.12 -20.63 8.17
C LEU A 51 4.44 -22.00 8.41
N ASP A 52 5.01 -23.06 7.85
CA ASP A 52 4.55 -24.45 8.07
C ASP A 52 5.05 -25.06 9.39
N GLY A 53 5.77 -24.28 10.20
CA GLY A 53 6.42 -24.70 11.43
C GLY A 53 7.84 -25.19 11.21
N ARG A 54 8.66 -25.11 12.28
CA ARG A 54 10.02 -25.63 12.28
C ARG A 54 10.05 -27.08 12.75
N TYR A 55 10.93 -27.85 12.15
CA TYR A 55 11.12 -29.27 12.46
C TYR A 55 12.48 -29.47 13.15
N ILE A 56 12.44 -30.12 14.32
CA ILE A 56 13.62 -30.64 15.01
C ILE A 56 13.49 -32.16 15.02
N ASP A 57 14.48 -32.85 14.46
CA ASP A 57 14.51 -34.32 14.39
C ASP A 57 13.21 -34.97 13.86
N GLY A 58 12.55 -34.30 12.91
CA GLY A 58 11.31 -34.78 12.28
C GLY A 58 10.02 -34.50 13.05
N SER A 59 10.09 -33.82 14.20
CA SER A 59 8.92 -33.32 14.93
C SER A 59 8.74 -31.80 14.71
N VAL A 60 7.47 -31.35 14.58
CA VAL A 60 7.16 -29.92 14.56
C VAL A 60 7.42 -29.35 15.95
N GLU A 61 8.21 -28.30 16.06
CA GLU A 61 8.31 -27.59 17.32
C GLU A 61 7.03 -26.79 17.56
N ALA A 62 6.20 -27.24 18.47
CA ALA A 62 4.97 -26.56 18.89
C ALA A 62 5.24 -25.41 19.89
N GLN A 63 6.51 -25.16 20.24
CA GLN A 63 6.89 -24.16 21.25
C GLN A 63 7.20 -22.81 20.60
N ASN A 64 7.27 -21.79 21.42
CA ASN A 64 7.45 -20.39 21.07
C ASN A 64 8.50 -20.19 19.95
N PRO A 65 8.08 -19.78 18.72
CA PRO A 65 8.99 -19.63 17.58
C PRO A 65 10.13 -18.61 17.86
N ARG A 66 9.97 -17.71 18.82
CA ARG A 66 11.00 -16.75 19.26
C ARG A 66 12.24 -17.41 19.89
N HIS A 67 12.21 -18.70 20.18
CA HIS A 67 13.40 -19.42 20.66
C HIS A 67 14.40 -19.68 19.53
N PHE A 68 13.97 -19.60 18.27
CA PHE A 68 14.88 -19.72 17.14
C PHE A 68 15.70 -18.44 16.95
N PRO A 69 17.00 -18.55 16.71
CA PRO A 69 17.88 -17.39 16.62
C PRO A 69 17.54 -16.44 15.46
N ASP A 70 17.10 -16.97 14.34
CA ASP A 70 16.73 -16.28 13.11
C ASP A 70 15.22 -16.00 12.98
N TYR A 71 14.49 -16.03 14.08
CA TYR A 71 13.05 -15.74 14.09
C TYR A 71 12.73 -14.40 13.45
N ASP A 72 11.74 -14.43 12.53
CA ASP A 72 11.15 -13.29 11.84
C ASP A 72 9.63 -13.43 11.94
N GLY A 73 8.99 -12.64 12.76
CA GLY A 73 7.57 -12.80 13.11
C GLY A 73 6.65 -12.03 12.19
N VAL A 74 5.54 -12.64 11.72
CA VAL A 74 4.58 -12.03 10.79
C VAL A 74 4.06 -10.67 11.29
N ASN A 75 3.64 -10.59 12.56
CA ASN A 75 3.18 -9.34 13.18
C ASN A 75 4.11 -8.92 14.34
N VAL A 76 5.40 -9.03 14.10
CA VAL A 76 6.48 -8.57 14.98
C VAL A 76 7.35 -7.60 14.19
N TYR A 77 7.78 -6.52 14.78
CA TYR A 77 8.54 -5.48 14.09
C TYR A 77 9.77 -5.07 14.90
N GLY A 78 10.86 -4.78 14.20
CA GLY A 78 12.14 -4.44 14.79
C GLY A 78 13.03 -5.66 15.10
N ASP A 79 12.55 -6.86 14.86
CA ASP A 79 13.34 -8.10 14.92
C ASP A 79 14.45 -8.10 13.86
N LEU A 80 14.17 -7.65 12.64
CA LEU A 80 15.16 -7.41 11.59
C LEU A 80 15.87 -6.05 11.70
N GLY A 81 15.64 -5.27 12.74
CA GLY A 81 16.30 -3.97 12.96
C GLY A 81 17.83 -4.06 13.00
N ALA A 82 18.36 -5.17 13.47
CA ALA A 82 19.77 -5.57 13.33
C ALA A 82 19.90 -7.09 13.45
N SER A 83 20.93 -7.64 12.81
CA SER A 83 21.26 -9.06 12.86
C SER A 83 22.77 -9.26 12.85
N PHE A 84 23.26 -10.44 13.22
CA PHE A 84 24.67 -10.77 13.13
C PHE A 84 24.91 -12.29 12.90
N ASP A 85 26.06 -12.61 12.33
CA ASP A 85 26.54 -13.98 12.16
C ASP A 85 27.29 -14.47 13.38
N MET A 86 26.92 -15.66 13.89
CA MET A 86 27.55 -16.24 15.09
C MET A 86 29.00 -16.62 14.88
N THR A 87 29.37 -17.13 13.72
CA THR A 87 30.78 -17.51 13.44
C THR A 87 31.67 -16.27 13.35
N GLY A 88 31.17 -15.21 12.69
CA GLY A 88 31.81 -13.90 12.67
C GLY A 88 31.97 -13.30 14.09
N ALA A 89 30.91 -13.38 14.90
CA ALA A 89 30.95 -12.91 16.29
C ALA A 89 31.95 -13.69 17.17
N PHE A 90 32.01 -15.00 17.00
CA PHE A 90 33.01 -15.82 17.67
C PHE A 90 34.46 -15.39 17.31
N ARG A 91 34.71 -15.22 16.02
CA ARG A 91 35.99 -14.80 15.50
C ARG A 91 36.40 -13.39 15.96
N ALA A 92 35.51 -12.42 15.84
CA ALA A 92 35.79 -11.02 16.12
C ALA A 92 35.75 -10.66 17.63
N GLY A 93 34.97 -11.39 18.43
CA GLY A 93 34.72 -11.10 19.85
C GLY A 93 35.33 -12.11 20.80
N VAL A 94 35.01 -13.41 20.62
CA VAL A 94 35.37 -14.45 21.58
C VAL A 94 36.85 -14.79 21.50
N ILE A 95 37.41 -15.01 20.32
CA ILE A 95 38.83 -15.34 20.14
C ILE A 95 39.75 -14.27 20.77
N PRO A 96 39.59 -12.96 20.50
CA PRO A 96 40.37 -11.91 21.17
C PRO A 96 40.20 -11.90 22.68
N SER A 97 38.98 -12.17 23.17
CA SER A 97 38.73 -12.26 24.62
C SER A 97 39.50 -13.40 25.29
N LEU A 98 39.55 -14.59 24.68
CA LEU A 98 40.34 -15.72 25.16
C LEU A 98 41.85 -15.40 25.21
N VAL A 99 42.34 -14.63 24.24
CA VAL A 99 43.75 -14.15 24.25
C VAL A 99 43.99 -13.19 25.42
N SER A 100 43.11 -12.24 25.63
CA SER A 100 43.25 -11.25 26.71
C SER A 100 43.18 -11.88 28.10
N GLN A 101 42.48 -12.98 28.25
CA GLN A 101 42.39 -13.78 29.48
C GLN A 101 43.53 -14.77 29.63
N GLY A 102 44.45 -14.87 28.67
CA GLY A 102 45.60 -15.81 28.70
C GLY A 102 45.18 -17.27 28.47
N LEU A 103 43.94 -17.53 28.07
CA LEU A 103 43.41 -18.87 27.77
C LEU A 103 43.84 -19.36 26.37
N LEU A 104 44.21 -18.44 25.49
CA LEU A 104 44.70 -18.75 24.15
C LEU A 104 45.94 -17.89 23.84
N SER A 105 46.97 -18.49 23.25
CA SER A 105 48.14 -17.73 22.78
C SER A 105 47.80 -16.98 21.48
N PRO A 106 48.50 -15.87 21.14
CA PRO A 106 48.27 -15.19 19.87
C PRO A 106 48.44 -16.08 18.63
N ALA A 107 49.39 -17.01 18.66
CA ALA A 107 49.56 -17.97 17.57
C ALA A 107 48.44 -19.00 17.53
N GLY A 108 47.95 -19.46 18.67
CA GLY A 108 46.76 -20.31 18.76
C GLY A 108 45.51 -19.61 18.29
N ALA A 109 45.36 -18.33 18.62
CA ALA A 109 44.25 -17.51 18.14
C ALA A 109 44.20 -17.39 16.61
N ALA A 110 45.36 -17.15 15.98
CA ALA A 110 45.41 -17.10 14.51
C ALA A 110 45.06 -18.45 13.86
N GLN A 111 45.42 -19.57 14.50
CA GLN A 111 45.06 -20.90 14.02
C GLN A 111 43.55 -21.17 14.18
N VAL A 112 42.95 -20.82 15.32
CA VAL A 112 41.53 -20.97 15.58
C VAL A 112 40.72 -20.08 14.62
N ASP A 113 41.14 -18.82 14.42
CA ASP A 113 40.50 -17.92 13.46
C ASP A 113 40.53 -18.50 12.03
N TYR A 114 41.68 -19.05 11.60
CA TYR A 114 41.82 -19.69 10.29
C TYR A 114 40.84 -20.87 10.13
N ILE A 115 40.67 -21.70 11.17
CA ILE A 115 39.74 -22.85 11.16
C ILE A 115 38.32 -22.37 10.90
N PHE A 116 37.80 -21.41 11.70
CA PHE A 116 36.43 -20.89 11.58
C PHE A 116 36.24 -19.99 10.36
N ALA A 117 37.29 -19.40 9.80
CA ALA A 117 37.21 -18.62 8.58
C ALA A 117 37.15 -19.47 7.31
N ASN A 118 37.87 -20.61 7.28
CA ASN A 118 38.15 -21.30 6.02
C ASN A 118 37.74 -22.78 6.02
N LEU A 119 37.76 -23.46 7.18
CA LEU A 119 37.40 -24.88 7.27
C LEU A 119 35.99 -25.13 7.73
N SER A 120 35.45 -24.27 8.59
CA SER A 120 34.08 -24.35 9.09
C SER A 120 33.47 -22.94 9.24
N PRO A 121 33.26 -22.19 8.14
CA PRO A 121 32.75 -20.84 8.21
C PRO A 121 31.29 -20.77 8.76
N ASN A 122 30.55 -21.85 8.65
CA ASN A 122 29.17 -21.97 9.13
C ASN A 122 29.05 -22.89 10.35
N PHE A 123 30.09 -22.95 11.20
CA PHE A 123 30.13 -23.88 12.33
C PHE A 123 28.93 -23.74 13.27
N PHE A 124 28.50 -22.51 13.58
CA PHE A 124 27.38 -22.20 14.47
C PHE A 124 26.01 -22.07 13.72
N GLY A 125 25.96 -22.41 12.43
CA GLY A 125 24.79 -22.32 11.57
C GLY A 125 24.97 -21.32 10.43
N GLU A 126 24.08 -21.41 9.43
CA GLU A 126 24.10 -20.53 8.25
C GLU A 126 23.12 -19.34 8.38
N TYR A 127 22.48 -19.18 9.53
CA TYR A 127 21.47 -18.18 9.78
C TYR A 127 22.04 -16.95 10.50
N GLN A 128 21.36 -15.82 10.34
CA GLN A 128 21.60 -14.59 11.10
C GLN A 128 20.84 -14.64 12.43
N ILE A 129 21.44 -14.12 13.49
CA ILE A 129 20.74 -13.93 14.77
C ILE A 129 19.99 -12.61 14.72
N ASN A 130 18.67 -12.67 14.88
CA ASN A 130 17.79 -11.51 14.88
C ASN A 130 17.50 -11.03 16.32
N MET A 131 17.06 -9.78 16.46
CA MET A 131 16.50 -9.25 17.71
C MET A 131 15.12 -9.84 17.99
N SER A 132 14.58 -9.65 19.19
CA SER A 132 13.23 -10.13 19.52
C SER A 132 12.11 -9.28 18.92
N GLY A 133 12.38 -8.00 18.64
CA GLY A 133 11.38 -7.07 18.16
C GLY A 133 10.21 -6.83 19.15
N TYR A 134 9.18 -6.17 18.67
CA TYR A 134 7.94 -5.85 19.40
C TYR A 134 6.71 -6.36 18.66
N ASN A 135 5.72 -6.84 19.39
CA ASN A 135 4.43 -7.19 18.79
C ASN A 135 3.74 -5.94 18.23
N GLU A 136 2.95 -6.09 17.18
CA GLU A 136 2.22 -4.97 16.59
C GLU A 136 1.35 -4.24 17.62
N ASN A 137 0.63 -4.96 18.46
CA ASN A 137 -0.25 -4.38 19.49
C ASN A 137 0.50 -3.61 20.60
N GLU A 138 1.82 -3.69 20.66
CA GLU A 138 2.66 -2.87 21.54
C GLU A 138 3.08 -1.55 20.86
N LEU A 139 2.97 -1.48 19.53
CA LEU A 139 3.36 -0.35 18.71
C LEU A 139 2.18 0.52 18.25
N VAL A 140 0.97 -0.05 18.12
CA VAL A 140 -0.22 0.64 17.65
C VAL A 140 -1.37 0.52 18.63
N ASP A 141 -2.29 1.48 18.63
CA ASP A 141 -3.41 1.52 19.57
C ASP A 141 -4.73 0.96 19.01
N ASN A 142 -4.76 0.49 17.77
CA ASN A 142 -5.92 -0.08 17.06
C ASN A 142 -7.24 0.72 17.17
N GLN A 143 -7.22 1.93 17.71
CA GLN A 143 -8.39 2.80 17.80
C GLN A 143 -8.69 3.41 16.43
N ALA A 144 -9.82 3.01 15.84
CA ALA A 144 -10.33 3.62 14.62
C ALA A 144 -11.35 4.69 14.97
N SER A 145 -11.18 5.89 14.42
CA SER A 145 -12.12 6.99 14.60
C SER A 145 -12.23 7.85 13.35
N SER A 146 -13.39 8.43 13.12
CA SER A 146 -13.63 9.34 12.00
C SER A 146 -14.58 10.46 12.44
N PHE A 147 -14.08 11.68 12.42
CA PHE A 147 -14.88 12.89 12.56
C PHE A 147 -15.00 13.59 11.23
N LYS A 148 -16.21 13.94 10.81
CA LYS A 148 -16.46 14.69 9.56
C LYS A 148 -17.48 15.78 9.81
N THR A 149 -17.23 16.95 9.23
CA THR A 149 -18.21 18.05 9.19
C THR A 149 -18.30 18.62 7.79
N ASP A 150 -19.52 19.01 7.38
CA ASP A 150 -19.83 19.67 6.11
C ASP A 150 -20.76 20.84 6.42
N ILE A 151 -20.27 22.07 6.23
CA ILE A 151 -21.01 23.31 6.42
C ILE A 151 -21.18 23.96 5.06
N ALA A 152 -22.41 24.30 4.69
CA ALA A 152 -22.73 25.03 3.46
C ALA A 152 -23.62 26.23 3.76
N LEU A 153 -23.23 27.38 3.22
CA LEU A 153 -24.02 28.61 3.22
C LEU A 153 -24.44 28.92 1.79
N HIS A 154 -25.70 29.19 1.61
CA HIS A 154 -26.31 29.49 0.32
C HIS A 154 -26.89 30.90 0.37
N TYR A 155 -26.50 31.72 -0.58
CA TYR A 155 -27.02 33.07 -0.73
C TYR A 155 -27.49 33.30 -2.17
N LYS A 156 -28.73 33.75 -2.35
CA LYS A 156 -29.33 34.10 -3.63
C LYS A 156 -29.36 35.62 -3.80
N PRO A 157 -28.36 36.23 -4.48
CA PRO A 157 -28.37 37.66 -4.78
C PRO A 157 -29.61 38.07 -5.61
N THR A 158 -29.94 37.22 -6.60
CA THR A 158 -31.13 37.36 -7.46
C THR A 158 -31.90 36.02 -7.50
N GLU A 159 -33.08 36.00 -8.15
CA GLU A 159 -33.84 34.75 -8.30
C GLU A 159 -33.07 33.69 -9.11
N ASP A 160 -32.26 34.11 -10.06
CA ASP A 160 -31.53 33.26 -11.00
C ASP A 160 -30.05 33.03 -10.60
N SER A 161 -29.59 33.59 -9.48
CA SER A 161 -28.19 33.44 -9.08
C SER A 161 -28.04 32.93 -7.66
N GLU A 162 -26.96 32.14 -7.42
CA GLU A 162 -26.66 31.58 -6.13
C GLU A 162 -25.14 31.62 -5.87
N LEU A 163 -24.77 32.08 -4.68
CA LEU A 163 -23.42 31.98 -4.12
C LEU A 163 -23.44 30.91 -3.04
N ILE A 164 -22.52 29.93 -3.14
CA ILE A 164 -22.39 28.84 -2.19
C ILE A 164 -20.99 28.90 -1.59
N LEU A 165 -20.91 28.94 -0.27
CA LEU A 165 -19.68 28.71 0.50
C LEU A 165 -19.83 27.35 1.16
N ASN A 166 -18.88 26.44 0.89
CA ASN A 166 -18.92 25.12 1.48
C ASN A 166 -17.55 24.77 2.09
N SER A 167 -17.56 24.27 3.30
CA SER A 167 -16.37 23.81 4.02
C SER A 167 -16.60 22.39 4.52
N LYS A 168 -15.71 21.48 4.14
CA LYS A 168 -15.66 20.10 4.61
C LYS A 168 -14.35 19.89 5.35
N ILE A 169 -14.44 19.35 6.56
CA ILE A 169 -13.28 19.02 7.37
C ILE A 169 -13.48 17.60 7.90
N GLY A 170 -12.48 16.76 7.72
CA GLY A 170 -12.43 15.41 8.24
C GLY A 170 -11.14 15.19 9.03
N SER A 171 -11.24 14.41 10.10
CA SER A 171 -10.06 13.90 10.81
C SER A 171 -10.34 12.52 11.38
N GLY A 172 -9.31 11.72 11.58
CA GLY A 172 -9.49 10.38 12.12
C GLY A 172 -8.21 9.60 12.34
N ASN A 173 -8.40 8.41 12.88
CA ASN A 173 -7.37 7.41 13.10
C ASN A 173 -7.82 6.12 12.44
N THR A 174 -6.91 5.41 11.79
CA THR A 174 -7.17 4.08 11.23
C THR A 174 -5.86 3.39 10.85
N MET A 175 -5.89 2.07 10.76
CA MET A 175 -4.80 1.30 10.15
C MET A 175 -4.99 1.22 8.64
N LEU A 176 -3.98 1.61 7.89
CA LEU A 176 -3.89 1.38 6.45
C LEU A 176 -3.02 0.14 6.19
N HIS A 177 -3.58 -0.82 5.48
CA HIS A 177 -2.88 -2.01 5.02
C HIS A 177 -2.43 -1.79 3.58
N ALA A 178 -1.14 -1.63 3.38
CA ALA A 178 -0.49 -1.57 2.08
C ALA A 178 0.67 -2.59 2.07
N THR A 179 1.78 -2.29 1.42
CA THR A 179 3.00 -3.11 1.49
C THR A 179 3.47 -3.25 2.94
N ASN A 180 3.48 -2.14 3.68
CA ASN A 180 3.60 -2.12 5.13
C ASN A 180 2.24 -1.81 5.78
N ARG A 181 2.21 -1.83 7.10
CA ARG A 181 1.08 -1.35 7.89
C ARG A 181 1.39 0.06 8.38
N TYR A 182 0.48 0.99 8.08
CA TYR A 182 0.62 2.40 8.48
C TYR A 182 -0.47 2.75 9.48
N MET A 183 -0.09 3.27 10.64
CA MET A 183 -1.04 3.87 11.56
C MET A 183 -1.28 5.33 11.16
N LEU A 184 -2.43 5.61 10.56
CA LEU A 184 -2.89 6.97 10.34
C LEU A 184 -3.41 7.52 11.66
N LYS A 185 -2.68 8.43 12.28
CA LYS A 185 -3.02 9.00 13.59
C LYS A 185 -3.19 10.51 13.50
N ASN A 186 -4.38 10.98 13.88
CA ASN A 186 -4.77 12.39 13.73
C ASN A 186 -4.68 12.90 12.29
N PHE A 187 -4.89 11.99 11.32
CA PHE A 187 -4.94 12.36 9.91
C PHE A 187 -6.08 13.35 9.68
N GLY A 188 -5.82 14.43 8.94
CA GLY A 188 -6.78 15.48 8.65
C GLY A 188 -6.86 15.80 7.16
N LEU A 189 -8.08 16.02 6.67
CA LEU A 189 -8.37 16.49 5.32
C LEU A 189 -9.35 17.65 5.40
N GLN A 190 -9.08 18.72 4.65
CA GLN A 190 -9.99 19.86 4.53
C GLN A 190 -10.22 20.21 3.07
N GLN A 191 -11.44 20.61 2.74
CA GLN A 191 -11.81 21.12 1.45
C GLN A 191 -12.73 22.33 1.61
N HIS A 192 -12.36 23.44 0.99
CA HIS A 192 -13.14 24.65 0.96
C HIS A 192 -13.55 24.97 -0.47
N LYS A 193 -14.83 25.27 -0.69
CA LYS A 193 -15.37 25.61 -1.99
C LYS A 193 -16.10 26.94 -1.95
N ILE A 194 -15.86 27.77 -2.94
CA ILE A 194 -16.66 28.95 -3.29
C ILE A 194 -17.23 28.70 -4.67
N GLU A 195 -18.55 28.76 -4.78
CA GLU A 195 -19.25 28.57 -6.05
C GLU A 195 -20.23 29.70 -6.28
N TYR A 196 -20.13 30.34 -7.42
CA TYR A 196 -21.17 31.22 -7.95
C TYR A 196 -21.78 30.57 -9.17
N LYS A 197 -23.08 30.52 -9.23
CA LYS A 197 -23.80 30.06 -10.42
C LYS A 197 -25.00 30.95 -10.71
N ASN A 198 -25.26 31.15 -11.99
CA ASN A 198 -26.51 31.68 -12.48
C ASN A 198 -27.04 30.83 -13.64
N ARG A 199 -28.00 31.31 -14.41
CA ARG A 199 -28.58 30.56 -15.53
C ARG A 199 -27.54 30.07 -16.55
N ASN A 200 -26.52 30.88 -16.82
CA ASN A 200 -25.56 30.67 -17.90
C ASN A 200 -24.14 30.40 -17.38
N LEU A 201 -23.73 31.05 -16.28
CA LEU A 201 -22.35 31.06 -15.79
C LEU A 201 -22.23 30.25 -14.50
N GLY A 202 -21.25 29.33 -14.46
CA GLY A 202 -20.74 28.67 -13.26
C GLY A 202 -19.30 29.08 -13.02
N LEU A 203 -18.98 29.52 -11.79
CA LEU A 203 -17.61 29.76 -11.32
C LEU A 203 -17.41 28.96 -10.06
N ARG A 204 -16.30 28.19 -9.99
CA ARG A 204 -15.95 27.39 -8.81
C ARG A 204 -14.49 27.57 -8.47
N PHE A 205 -14.23 27.73 -7.19
CA PHE A 205 -12.91 27.67 -6.62
C PHE A 205 -12.89 26.61 -5.51
N TYR A 206 -11.89 25.73 -5.52
CA TYR A 206 -11.66 24.73 -4.49
C TYR A 206 -10.27 24.91 -3.91
N HIS A 207 -10.16 24.78 -2.60
CA HIS A 207 -8.91 24.54 -1.89
C HIS A 207 -9.04 23.20 -1.16
N THR A 208 -8.07 22.32 -1.37
CA THR A 208 -7.96 21.05 -0.66
C THR A 208 -6.60 20.98 0.00
N GLY A 209 -6.55 20.65 1.27
CA GLY A 209 -5.31 20.45 2.01
C GLY A 209 -5.41 19.25 2.92
N GLU A 210 -4.32 18.54 3.07
CA GLU A 210 -4.21 17.42 3.99
C GLU A 210 -3.13 17.66 5.04
N ASN A 211 -3.21 16.89 6.12
CA ASN A 211 -2.23 16.83 7.18
C ASN A 211 -2.19 15.40 7.71
N SER A 212 -1.08 14.74 7.49
CA SER A 212 -0.86 13.37 7.97
C SER A 212 -0.91 13.20 9.49
N GLY A 213 -0.89 14.30 10.26
CA GLY A 213 -0.87 14.23 11.72
C GLY A 213 0.38 13.53 12.25
N ASN A 214 0.18 12.46 13.02
CA ASN A 214 1.23 11.57 13.53
C ASN A 214 1.18 10.21 12.84
N THR A 215 0.85 10.19 11.55
CA THR A 215 0.89 8.97 10.72
C THR A 215 2.31 8.42 10.70
N HIS A 216 2.44 7.09 10.87
CA HIS A 216 3.74 6.44 10.89
C HIS A 216 3.69 5.02 10.30
N ASP A 217 4.84 4.58 9.79
CA ASP A 217 5.09 3.21 9.37
C ASP A 217 5.35 2.34 10.59
N THR A 218 4.58 1.26 10.77
CA THR A 218 4.69 0.37 11.93
C THR A 218 5.99 -0.43 11.92
N ALA A 219 6.47 -0.85 10.74
CA ALA A 219 7.71 -1.58 10.62
C ALA A 219 8.93 -0.68 10.93
N ALA A 220 8.94 0.54 10.38
CA ALA A 220 9.95 1.54 10.71
C ALA A 220 9.93 1.90 12.20
N LEU A 221 8.72 2.05 12.80
CA LEU A 221 8.58 2.31 14.23
C LEU A 221 9.17 1.18 15.07
N GLY A 222 8.87 -0.08 14.75
CA GLY A 222 9.44 -1.24 15.43
C GLY A 222 10.98 -1.26 15.36
N ALA A 223 11.53 -1.00 14.17
CA ALA A 223 12.98 -0.92 13.97
C ALA A 223 13.62 0.22 14.78
N VAL A 224 13.03 1.42 14.74
CA VAL A 224 13.50 2.58 15.54
C VAL A 224 13.43 2.30 17.03
N MET A 225 12.36 1.69 17.52
CA MET A 225 12.22 1.33 18.94
C MET A 225 13.23 0.27 19.36
N ALA A 226 13.51 -0.71 18.50
CA ALA A 226 14.56 -1.71 18.74
C ALA A 226 15.95 -1.08 18.76
N LEU A 227 16.23 -0.09 17.91
CA LEU A 227 17.49 0.64 17.88
C LEU A 227 17.66 1.63 19.06
N ALA A 228 16.55 2.14 19.61
CA ALA A 228 16.55 3.15 20.69
C ALA A 228 16.82 2.60 22.09
N GLN A 229 17.04 1.28 22.23
CA GLN A 229 17.34 0.66 23.53
C GLN A 229 18.63 1.18 24.14
N PRO A 230 18.79 1.13 25.48
CA PRO A 230 20.00 1.56 26.16
C PRO A 230 21.26 0.83 25.65
N GLY A 231 22.24 1.61 25.21
CA GLY A 231 23.48 1.07 24.64
C GLY A 231 23.39 0.58 23.20
N GLY A 232 22.19 0.73 22.57
CA GLY A 232 21.95 0.37 21.17
C GLY A 232 22.04 -1.13 20.89
N THR A 233 22.04 -1.49 19.61
CA THR A 233 22.15 -2.89 19.17
C THR A 233 23.44 -3.56 19.59
N GLY A 234 24.52 -2.78 19.74
CA GLY A 234 25.81 -3.30 20.23
C GLY A 234 25.74 -3.87 21.66
N ALA A 235 24.96 -3.22 22.56
CA ALA A 235 24.73 -3.73 23.90
C ALA A 235 23.87 -5.00 23.89
N TYR A 236 22.80 -5.01 23.05
CA TYR A 236 21.93 -6.17 22.89
C TYR A 236 22.73 -7.40 22.44
N PHE A 237 23.41 -7.30 21.30
CA PHE A 237 24.18 -8.42 20.74
C PHE A 237 25.40 -8.76 21.57
N GLY A 238 26.05 -7.77 22.20
CA GLY A 238 27.14 -8.02 23.14
C GLY A 238 26.71 -8.89 24.32
N THR A 239 25.50 -8.62 24.88
CA THR A 239 24.91 -9.44 25.95
C THR A 239 24.56 -10.84 25.43
N TYR A 240 23.93 -10.93 24.27
CA TYR A 240 23.58 -12.20 23.64
C TYR A 240 24.80 -13.09 23.39
N ILE A 241 25.84 -12.55 22.74
CA ILE A 241 27.08 -13.24 22.42
C ILE A 241 27.79 -13.72 23.69
N LEU A 242 27.86 -12.85 24.70
CA LEU A 242 28.50 -13.19 25.96
C LEU A 242 27.78 -14.35 26.67
N ASP A 243 26.45 -14.28 26.78
CA ASP A 243 25.68 -15.33 27.44
C ASP A 243 25.75 -16.65 26.65
N TYR A 244 25.56 -16.61 25.33
CA TYR A 244 25.63 -17.78 24.47
C TYR A 244 26.97 -18.51 24.59
N PHE A 245 28.10 -17.82 24.37
CA PHE A 245 29.42 -18.46 24.42
C PHE A 245 29.92 -18.77 25.83
N THR A 246 29.30 -18.23 26.86
CA THR A 246 29.53 -18.64 28.24
C THR A 246 28.88 -19.99 28.53
N ASN A 247 27.70 -20.24 28.00
CA ASN A 247 26.91 -21.44 28.34
C ASN A 247 27.07 -22.59 27.33
N LEU A 248 27.29 -22.29 26.04
CA LEU A 248 27.41 -23.30 24.98
C LEU A 248 28.45 -24.38 25.24
N PRO A 249 29.71 -24.08 25.70
CA PRO A 249 30.72 -25.12 25.92
C PRO A 249 30.24 -26.19 26.90
N SER A 250 29.39 -25.86 27.87
CA SER A 250 28.83 -26.78 28.85
C SER A 250 27.78 -27.73 28.28
N VAL A 251 27.18 -27.38 27.11
CA VAL A 251 26.25 -28.27 26.35
C VAL A 251 27.08 -29.33 25.60
N VAL A 252 28.27 -29.00 25.12
CA VAL A 252 29.18 -29.92 24.42
C VAL A 252 29.83 -30.87 25.39
N ASP A 253 30.33 -30.37 26.56
CA ASP A 253 30.91 -31.15 27.63
C ASP A 253 30.67 -30.44 28.97
N PRO A 254 30.34 -31.16 30.07
CA PRO A 254 30.18 -30.59 31.41
C PRO A 254 31.36 -29.75 31.88
N ASN A 255 32.56 -30.01 31.36
CA ASN A 255 33.72 -29.16 31.55
C ASN A 255 33.83 -28.17 30.37
N PRO A 256 33.61 -26.86 30.58
CA PRO A 256 33.56 -25.86 29.49
C PRO A 256 34.87 -25.77 28.70
N ILE A 257 36.03 -26.02 29.32
CA ILE A 257 37.32 -26.02 28.63
C ILE A 257 37.44 -27.22 27.69
N VAL A 258 36.96 -28.39 28.11
CA VAL A 258 36.92 -29.58 27.27
C VAL A 258 35.92 -29.35 26.13
N GLY A 259 34.73 -28.80 26.42
CA GLY A 259 33.71 -28.44 25.43
C GLY A 259 34.26 -27.51 24.35
N LEU A 260 34.91 -26.40 24.73
CA LEU A 260 35.52 -25.47 23.79
C LEU A 260 36.58 -26.16 22.91
N ASN A 261 37.49 -26.94 23.51
CA ASN A 261 38.50 -27.68 22.76
C ASN A 261 37.88 -28.71 21.80
N THR A 262 36.77 -29.34 22.19
CA THR A 262 36.03 -30.28 21.36
C THR A 262 35.47 -29.59 20.15
N MET A 263 34.82 -28.41 20.29
CA MET A 263 34.34 -27.62 19.19
C MET A 263 35.43 -27.25 18.20
N ILE A 264 36.59 -26.74 18.68
CA ILE A 264 37.73 -26.38 17.84
C ILE A 264 38.30 -27.64 17.13
N TYR A 265 38.35 -28.77 17.81
CA TYR A 265 38.84 -30.04 17.25
C TYR A 265 37.94 -30.50 16.08
N TYR A 266 36.62 -30.50 16.22
CA TYR A 266 35.69 -30.91 15.16
C TYR A 266 35.65 -29.88 14.01
N ALA A 267 35.69 -28.58 14.31
CA ALA A 267 35.70 -27.52 13.30
C ALA A 267 36.90 -27.64 12.32
N GLN A 268 38.09 -28.09 12.75
CA GLN A 268 39.21 -28.27 11.83
C GLN A 268 39.00 -29.36 10.77
N PHE A 269 38.02 -30.26 10.97
CA PHE A 269 37.62 -31.30 10.01
C PHE A 269 36.36 -30.94 9.21
N GLY A 270 35.87 -29.70 9.32
CA GLY A 270 34.69 -29.22 8.58
C GLY A 270 33.35 -29.64 9.17
N TYR A 271 33.30 -30.15 10.40
CA TYR A 271 32.05 -30.41 11.09
C TYR A 271 31.40 -29.11 11.57
N THR A 272 30.04 -29.16 11.74
CA THR A 272 29.25 -28.09 12.35
C THR A 272 28.97 -28.40 13.83
N LEU A 273 28.41 -27.42 14.55
CA LEU A 273 27.95 -27.61 15.93
C LEU A 273 26.84 -28.69 15.98
N ASN A 274 25.92 -28.69 15.01
CA ASN A 274 24.86 -29.69 14.92
C ASN A 274 25.37 -31.14 14.77
N ASP A 275 26.54 -31.34 14.17
CA ASP A 275 27.19 -32.66 14.08
C ASP A 275 27.68 -33.17 15.43
N ILE A 276 27.88 -32.26 16.38
CA ILE A 276 28.40 -32.57 17.71
C ILE A 276 27.30 -32.81 18.73
N ILE A 277 26.30 -31.89 18.76
CA ILE A 277 25.26 -31.89 19.81
C ILE A 277 23.87 -32.26 19.28
N GLY A 278 23.75 -32.57 17.98
CA GLY A 278 22.49 -32.82 17.32
C GLY A 278 21.80 -31.51 16.89
N LYS A 279 20.90 -31.61 15.91
CA LYS A 279 20.17 -30.48 15.39
C LYS A 279 19.32 -29.84 16.48
N GLY A 280 19.51 -28.55 16.71
CA GLY A 280 18.79 -27.78 17.73
C GLY A 280 19.24 -28.05 19.19
N GLY A 281 20.35 -28.75 19.39
CA GLY A 281 20.88 -29.01 20.73
C GLY A 281 21.32 -27.76 21.50
N ASP A 282 21.50 -26.64 20.81
CA ASP A 282 21.83 -25.32 21.37
C ASP A 282 20.63 -24.35 21.52
N LEU A 283 19.45 -24.75 21.15
CA LEU A 283 18.26 -23.87 21.20
C LEU A 283 17.98 -23.33 22.62
N ALA A 284 18.21 -24.14 23.65
CA ALA A 284 18.05 -23.67 25.03
C ALA A 284 19.09 -22.58 25.39
N VAL A 285 20.31 -22.67 24.81
CA VAL A 285 21.35 -21.65 24.98
C VAL A 285 20.94 -20.38 24.23
N HIS A 286 20.43 -20.50 23.01
CA HIS A 286 19.92 -19.37 22.28
C HIS A 286 18.75 -18.68 23.01
N ALA A 287 17.82 -19.44 23.57
CA ALA A 287 16.70 -18.91 24.36
C ALA A 287 17.18 -18.14 25.60
N GLY A 288 18.20 -18.68 26.30
CA GLY A 288 18.81 -18.01 27.45
C GLY A 288 19.52 -16.71 27.07
N ALA A 289 20.34 -16.74 26.02
CA ALA A 289 21.06 -15.59 25.50
C ALA A 289 20.12 -14.48 25.04
N ARG A 290 19.00 -14.85 24.35
CA ARG A 290 17.96 -13.93 23.94
C ARG A 290 17.27 -13.29 25.15
N ALA A 291 16.88 -14.08 26.16
CA ALA A 291 16.25 -13.56 27.37
C ALA A 291 17.17 -12.58 28.14
N ALA A 292 18.49 -12.85 28.18
CA ALA A 292 19.47 -11.94 28.76
C ALA A 292 19.60 -10.62 27.99
N ALA A 293 19.56 -10.69 26.65
CA ALA A 293 19.63 -9.50 25.78
C ALA A 293 18.33 -8.68 25.85
N ASP A 294 17.15 -9.33 25.84
CA ASP A 294 15.84 -8.72 25.91
C ASP A 294 15.61 -7.93 27.21
N ALA A 295 16.29 -8.29 28.28
CA ALA A 295 16.23 -7.54 29.54
C ALA A 295 16.71 -6.07 29.41
N ASN A 296 17.41 -5.74 28.33
CA ASN A 296 17.87 -4.39 28.03
C ASN A 296 16.92 -3.64 27.07
N MET A 297 15.88 -4.30 26.53
CA MET A 297 14.93 -3.66 25.61
C MET A 297 14.05 -2.64 26.34
N LEU A 298 13.57 -1.64 25.59
CA LEU A 298 12.58 -0.69 26.12
C LEU A 298 11.28 -1.43 26.42
N VAL A 299 10.78 -1.26 27.63
CA VAL A 299 9.54 -1.91 28.06
C VAL A 299 8.34 -1.06 27.63
N PRO A 300 7.41 -1.61 26.83
CA PRO A 300 6.21 -0.91 26.39
C PRO A 300 5.46 -0.24 27.55
N GLY A 301 5.07 1.04 27.36
CA GLY A 301 4.37 1.85 28.37
C GLY A 301 5.26 2.46 29.44
N SER A 302 6.57 2.14 29.52
CA SER A 302 7.50 2.82 30.42
C SER A 302 7.76 4.27 30.00
N ALA A 303 8.27 5.10 30.91
CA ALA A 303 8.61 6.48 30.61
C ALA A 303 9.68 6.59 29.47
N ALA A 304 10.66 5.71 29.47
CA ALA A 304 11.68 5.65 28.42
C ALA A 304 11.07 5.24 27.06
N TRP A 305 10.20 4.22 27.07
CA TRP A 305 9.43 3.82 25.89
C TRP A 305 8.63 4.99 25.34
N ASN A 306 7.78 5.63 26.15
CA ASN A 306 6.92 6.71 25.71
C ASN A 306 7.72 7.87 25.11
N THR A 307 8.86 8.21 25.70
CA THR A 307 9.76 9.26 25.17
C THR A 307 10.32 8.88 23.79
N ALA A 308 10.78 7.64 23.63
CA ALA A 308 11.31 7.14 22.36
C ALA A 308 10.20 7.05 21.30
N TYR A 309 9.04 6.54 21.70
CA TYR A 309 7.87 6.40 20.83
C TYR A 309 7.37 7.74 20.28
N GLU A 310 7.12 8.73 21.15
CA GLU A 310 6.67 10.07 20.73
C GLU A 310 7.70 10.77 19.83
N ARG A 311 8.98 10.58 20.08
CA ARG A 311 10.03 11.07 19.20
C ARG A 311 9.95 10.37 17.84
N ALA A 312 9.85 9.05 17.81
CA ALA A 312 9.84 8.26 16.57
C ALA A 312 8.68 8.64 15.66
N ILE A 313 7.45 8.75 16.18
CA ILE A 313 6.27 9.09 15.36
C ILE A 313 6.20 10.56 14.95
N SER A 314 6.90 11.46 15.64
CA SER A 314 6.96 12.89 15.32
C SER A 314 8.14 13.29 14.44
N THR A 315 9.09 12.39 14.25
CA THR A 315 10.25 12.57 13.36
C THR A 315 9.97 11.86 12.03
N GLY A 316 10.24 12.51 10.91
CA GLY A 316 10.10 11.91 9.59
C GLY A 316 10.87 10.60 9.47
N VAL A 317 10.35 9.66 8.67
CA VAL A 317 10.94 8.33 8.52
C VAL A 317 12.41 8.40 8.10
N ASP A 318 13.26 7.96 8.99
CA ASP A 318 14.72 7.86 8.86
C ASP A 318 15.24 6.94 9.98
N LEU A 319 15.60 5.73 9.61
CA LEU A 319 16.05 4.73 10.59
C LEU A 319 17.32 5.17 11.34
N GLU A 320 18.26 5.87 10.69
CA GLU A 320 19.48 6.39 11.32
C GLU A 320 19.14 7.58 12.24
N GLY A 321 18.25 8.47 11.83
CA GLY A 321 17.77 9.61 12.62
C GLY A 321 16.75 9.25 13.70
N GLY A 322 16.25 8.02 13.72
CA GLY A 322 15.31 7.51 14.71
C GLY A 322 13.87 8.00 14.50
N GLY A 323 13.46 8.16 13.25
CA GLY A 323 12.10 8.56 12.84
C GLY A 323 11.34 7.46 12.13
N ALA A 324 10.02 7.43 12.31
CA ALA A 324 9.08 6.52 11.64
C ALA A 324 7.85 7.27 11.06
N GLY A 325 7.78 8.59 11.26
CA GLY A 325 6.65 9.42 10.87
C GLY A 325 6.57 9.64 9.36
N ILE A 326 5.36 9.53 8.82
CA ILE A 326 5.05 9.94 7.44
C ILE A 326 4.45 11.35 7.51
N ILE A 327 5.19 12.32 7.03
CA ILE A 327 4.75 13.72 6.98
C ILE A 327 4.12 13.97 5.62
N ASP A 328 2.90 14.50 5.60
CA ASP A 328 2.29 15.05 4.40
C ASP A 328 1.41 16.24 4.75
N LYS A 329 1.68 17.37 4.11
CA LYS A 329 0.95 18.63 4.19
C LYS A 329 0.69 19.19 2.80
N SER A 330 0.44 18.29 1.85
CA SER A 330 0.18 18.63 0.47
C SER A 330 -1.16 19.34 0.32
N GLN A 331 -1.24 20.18 -0.71
CA GLN A 331 -2.45 20.94 -1.00
C GLN A 331 -2.65 21.13 -2.50
N SER A 332 -3.90 21.39 -2.89
CA SER A 332 -4.22 21.82 -4.25
C SER A 332 -5.27 22.92 -4.26
N ASN A 333 -5.16 23.82 -5.25
CA ASN A 333 -6.17 24.81 -5.56
C ASN A 333 -6.71 24.55 -6.97
N SER A 334 -8.02 24.67 -7.16
CA SER A 334 -8.66 24.45 -8.44
C SER A 334 -9.62 25.59 -8.74
N PHE A 335 -9.53 26.13 -9.94
CA PHE A 335 -10.46 27.12 -10.46
C PHE A 335 -11.15 26.55 -11.71
N GLU A 336 -12.48 26.66 -11.78
CA GLU A 336 -13.29 26.19 -12.88
C GLU A 336 -14.28 27.25 -13.31
N VAL A 337 -14.46 27.40 -14.62
CA VAL A 337 -15.50 28.23 -15.22
C VAL A 337 -16.24 27.46 -16.28
N ASP A 338 -17.55 27.55 -16.30
CA ASP A 338 -18.39 27.07 -17.38
C ASP A 338 -19.42 28.12 -17.77
N TYR A 339 -19.75 28.14 -19.07
CA TYR A 339 -20.75 29.03 -19.62
C TYR A 339 -21.67 28.27 -20.58
N ASN A 340 -23.00 28.34 -20.32
CA ASN A 340 -24.01 27.75 -21.18
C ASN A 340 -24.51 28.81 -22.17
N LEU A 341 -24.40 28.48 -23.46
CA LEU A 341 -24.77 29.35 -24.60
C LEU A 341 -26.24 29.25 -24.98
N GLN A 342 -27.13 28.68 -24.13
CA GLN A 342 -28.55 28.39 -24.42
C GLN A 342 -29.34 29.62 -24.89
N ASP A 343 -28.95 30.85 -24.57
CA ASP A 343 -29.60 32.07 -24.99
C ASP A 343 -29.05 32.61 -26.32
N LEU A 344 -28.05 31.98 -26.90
CA LEU A 344 -27.37 32.40 -28.13
C LEU A 344 -27.58 31.43 -29.30
N VAL A 345 -27.96 30.18 -29.02
CA VAL A 345 -28.11 29.12 -30.02
C VAL A 345 -29.40 28.37 -29.71
N ASP A 346 -30.33 28.38 -30.70
CA ASP A 346 -31.54 27.59 -30.64
C ASP A 346 -31.24 26.13 -31.04
N ASP A 347 -32.06 25.18 -30.55
CA ASP A 347 -32.03 23.74 -30.87
C ASP A 347 -30.77 22.96 -30.46
N VAL A 348 -29.74 23.63 -29.98
CA VAL A 348 -28.50 22.99 -29.52
C VAL A 348 -28.05 23.56 -28.17
N ASP A 349 -27.97 22.73 -27.17
CA ASP A 349 -27.40 23.07 -25.86
C ASP A 349 -25.89 23.07 -25.95
N ILE A 350 -25.22 24.23 -25.86
CA ILE A 350 -23.78 24.34 -25.94
C ILE A 350 -23.22 24.84 -24.61
N VAL A 351 -22.27 24.08 -24.03
CA VAL A 351 -21.53 24.48 -22.84
C VAL A 351 -20.03 24.56 -23.19
N VAL A 352 -19.40 25.65 -22.83
CA VAL A 352 -17.95 25.83 -22.90
C VAL A 352 -17.40 26.02 -21.51
N GLY A 353 -16.19 25.58 -21.26
CA GLY A 353 -15.58 25.77 -19.94
C GLY A 353 -14.06 25.67 -19.97
N ALA A 354 -13.48 26.11 -18.85
CA ALA A 354 -12.05 26.02 -18.59
C ALA A 354 -11.79 25.64 -17.14
N SER A 355 -10.65 25.00 -16.90
CA SER A 355 -10.18 24.63 -15.57
C SER A 355 -8.71 24.92 -15.44
N TYR A 356 -8.29 25.30 -14.24
CA TYR A 356 -6.91 25.44 -13.82
C TYR A 356 -6.75 24.83 -12.45
N ARG A 357 -5.67 24.07 -12.24
CA ARG A 357 -5.35 23.47 -10.96
C ARG A 357 -3.85 23.57 -10.68
N ASP A 358 -3.50 23.93 -9.48
CA ASP A 358 -2.14 23.85 -8.96
C ASP A 358 -2.06 22.82 -7.84
N TYR A 359 -0.91 22.15 -7.78
CA TYR A 359 -0.56 21.17 -6.76
C TYR A 359 0.72 21.61 -6.06
N ILE A 360 0.75 21.43 -4.75
CA ILE A 360 1.91 21.72 -3.93
C ILE A 360 2.14 20.51 -3.01
N LEU A 361 3.15 19.69 -3.31
CA LEU A 361 3.51 18.51 -2.52
C LEU A 361 4.48 18.93 -1.41
N ARG A 362 4.18 18.55 -0.17
CA ARG A 362 4.97 18.87 1.03
C ARG A 362 5.03 17.70 1.98
N SER A 363 6.04 16.85 1.80
CA SER A 363 6.27 15.69 2.66
C SER A 363 7.57 15.76 3.46
N ASN A 364 8.39 16.79 3.24
CA ASN A 364 9.74 16.91 3.80
C ASN A 364 10.61 15.66 3.50
N GLY A 365 10.44 15.08 2.32
CA GLY A 365 11.17 13.90 1.88
C GLY A 365 10.72 12.57 2.51
N THR A 366 9.61 12.53 3.24
CA THR A 366 9.11 11.28 3.84
C THR A 366 8.21 10.45 2.95
N LEU A 367 7.64 11.07 1.91
CA LEU A 367 6.76 10.44 0.93
C LEU A 367 7.18 10.79 -0.50
N PHE A 368 7.44 12.07 -0.75
CA PHE A 368 7.91 12.59 -2.04
C PHE A 368 9.37 13.04 -1.96
N THR A 369 10.01 13.26 -3.09
CA THR A 369 11.40 13.72 -3.18
C THR A 369 11.56 15.23 -2.97
N ASP A 370 10.73 15.82 -2.14
CA ASP A 370 10.71 17.23 -1.74
C ASP A 370 11.65 17.52 -0.54
N TYR A 371 12.89 17.00 -0.59
CA TYR A 371 13.88 17.05 0.51
C TYR A 371 14.27 18.47 0.93
N THR A 372 14.28 19.43 0.00
CA THR A 372 14.66 20.82 0.25
C THR A 372 13.52 21.78 0.07
N ASP A 373 12.77 21.67 -1.03
CA ASP A 373 11.70 22.55 -1.43
C ASP A 373 10.47 21.76 -1.87
N PRO A 374 9.24 22.28 -1.66
CA PRO A 374 8.02 21.68 -2.16
C PRO A 374 8.08 21.41 -3.67
N ILE A 375 7.39 20.38 -4.12
CA ILE A 375 7.22 20.13 -5.56
C ILE A 375 5.90 20.78 -5.99
N GLU A 376 5.99 21.68 -6.96
CA GLU A 376 4.85 22.43 -7.47
C GLU A 376 4.65 22.14 -8.95
N PHE A 377 3.40 21.95 -9.38
CA PHE A 377 3.05 21.79 -10.79
C PHE A 377 1.58 22.16 -11.05
N THR A 378 1.26 22.39 -12.33
CA THR A 378 -0.03 22.92 -12.75
C THR A 378 -0.65 22.10 -13.87
N ASP A 379 -2.00 22.02 -13.87
CA ASP A 379 -2.82 21.48 -14.94
C ASP A 379 -3.83 22.54 -15.41
N MET A 380 -4.07 22.60 -16.72
CA MET A 380 -5.11 23.44 -17.30
C MET A 380 -5.89 22.68 -18.36
N GLY A 381 -7.15 23.04 -18.54
CA GLY A 381 -7.98 22.44 -19.57
C GLY A 381 -9.05 23.39 -20.07
N VAL A 382 -9.43 23.23 -21.34
CA VAL A 382 -10.56 23.92 -21.95
C VAL A 382 -11.45 22.92 -22.68
N TYR A 383 -12.74 23.11 -22.66
CA TYR A 383 -13.67 22.18 -23.30
C TYR A 383 -14.87 22.90 -23.94
N ALA A 384 -15.45 22.20 -24.92
CA ALA A 384 -16.77 22.53 -25.46
C ALA A 384 -17.59 21.25 -25.57
N GLN A 385 -18.86 21.33 -25.23
CA GLN A 385 -19.85 20.27 -25.35
C GLN A 385 -21.10 20.81 -26.04
N ALA A 386 -21.65 20.05 -26.99
CA ALA A 386 -22.91 20.32 -27.63
C ALA A 386 -23.84 19.13 -27.48
N LYS A 387 -25.10 19.39 -27.16
CA LYS A 387 -26.17 18.39 -27.04
C LYS A 387 -27.36 18.81 -27.89
N THR A 388 -27.92 17.87 -28.64
CA THR A 388 -29.13 18.12 -29.47
C THR A 388 -30.05 16.93 -29.43
N SER A 389 -31.33 17.19 -29.71
CA SER A 389 -32.39 16.19 -29.83
C SER A 389 -32.86 16.11 -31.29
N LEU A 390 -32.80 14.93 -31.87
CA LEU A 390 -33.14 14.65 -33.26
C LEU A 390 -34.29 13.64 -33.33
N LEU A 391 -34.93 13.49 -34.52
CA LEU A 391 -35.99 12.52 -34.78
C LEU A 391 -37.17 12.70 -33.79
N ASP A 392 -37.64 13.93 -33.65
CA ASP A 392 -38.71 14.30 -32.72
C ASP A 392 -38.48 13.85 -31.26
N GLY A 393 -37.22 13.93 -30.80
CA GLY A 393 -36.83 13.54 -29.47
C GLY A 393 -36.43 12.06 -29.29
N ALA A 394 -36.58 11.25 -30.35
CA ALA A 394 -36.23 9.84 -30.28
C ALA A 394 -34.68 9.59 -30.19
N LEU A 395 -33.87 10.53 -30.67
CA LEU A 395 -32.40 10.43 -30.60
C LEU A 395 -31.79 11.67 -29.93
N ASN A 396 -31.20 11.50 -28.77
CA ASN A 396 -30.38 12.52 -28.11
C ASN A 396 -28.92 12.27 -28.41
N LEU A 397 -28.23 13.24 -29.01
CA LEU A 397 -26.80 13.19 -29.28
C LEU A 397 -26.05 14.20 -28.42
N THR A 398 -24.87 13.80 -27.89
CA THR A 398 -23.97 14.68 -27.20
C THR A 398 -22.58 14.49 -27.82
N GLY A 399 -21.96 15.60 -28.25
CA GLY A 399 -20.57 15.65 -28.69
C GLY A 399 -19.77 16.56 -27.78
N SER A 400 -18.56 16.20 -27.44
CA SER A 400 -17.66 17.08 -26.69
C SER A 400 -16.23 16.92 -27.15
N MET A 401 -15.45 17.97 -26.93
CA MET A 401 -14.01 18.01 -27.15
C MET A 401 -13.37 18.77 -26.00
N ARG A 402 -12.28 18.22 -25.46
CA ARG A 402 -11.50 18.84 -24.41
C ARG A 402 -10.03 18.86 -24.81
N TYR A 403 -9.35 19.93 -24.50
CA TYR A 403 -7.89 20.05 -24.56
C TYR A 403 -7.37 20.26 -23.13
N ASP A 404 -6.42 19.43 -22.75
CA ASP A 404 -5.75 19.49 -21.45
C ASP A 404 -4.24 19.62 -21.64
N LYS A 405 -3.60 20.40 -20.78
CA LYS A 405 -2.16 20.60 -20.72
C LYS A 405 -1.71 20.57 -19.26
N SER A 406 -0.83 19.62 -18.95
CA SER A 406 -0.05 19.62 -17.70
C SER A 406 1.28 20.34 -17.93
N GLU A 407 1.89 20.82 -16.88
CA GLU A 407 3.20 21.48 -16.95
C GLU A 407 4.28 20.56 -17.53
N PHE A 408 4.26 19.29 -17.14
CA PHE A 408 5.30 18.33 -17.51
C PHE A 408 5.02 17.54 -18.81
N PHE A 409 3.75 17.46 -19.23
CA PHE A 409 3.36 16.60 -20.35
C PHE A 409 2.80 17.41 -21.52
N GLU A 410 2.90 16.84 -22.73
CA GLU A 410 2.34 17.44 -23.93
C GLU A 410 0.81 17.58 -23.84
N GLY A 411 0.29 18.61 -24.51
CA GLY A 411 -1.15 18.87 -24.52
C GLY A 411 -1.93 17.81 -25.30
N THR A 412 -3.06 17.36 -24.73
CA THR A 412 -3.88 16.27 -25.27
C THR A 412 -5.29 16.73 -25.61
N VAL A 413 -5.80 16.31 -26.78
CA VAL A 413 -7.20 16.55 -27.20
C VAL A 413 -8.00 15.26 -27.07
N THR A 414 -9.11 15.33 -26.34
CA THR A 414 -9.99 14.17 -26.07
C THR A 414 -11.42 14.41 -26.59
N PRO A 415 -11.74 13.92 -27.81
CA PRO A 415 -13.09 13.92 -28.35
C PRO A 415 -13.97 12.81 -27.72
N ARG A 416 -15.27 13.10 -27.63
CA ARG A 416 -16.32 12.16 -27.23
C ARG A 416 -17.58 12.39 -28.03
N ILE A 417 -18.24 11.30 -28.40
CA ILE A 417 -19.60 11.30 -28.92
C ILE A 417 -20.44 10.26 -28.18
N ALA A 418 -21.64 10.62 -27.79
CA ALA A 418 -22.57 9.69 -27.13
C ALA A 418 -23.97 9.89 -27.68
N GLY A 419 -24.74 8.81 -27.77
CA GLY A 419 -26.10 8.84 -28.24
C GLY A 419 -27.01 7.99 -27.36
N LEU A 420 -28.24 8.47 -27.21
CA LEU A 420 -29.33 7.78 -26.56
C LEU A 420 -30.53 7.73 -27.52
N LEU A 421 -30.81 6.52 -28.03
CA LEU A 421 -31.93 6.25 -28.94
C LEU A 421 -33.07 5.59 -28.19
N PHE A 422 -34.20 6.28 -28.10
CA PHE A 422 -35.44 5.74 -27.55
C PHE A 422 -36.17 4.92 -28.62
N LEU A 423 -36.32 3.62 -28.39
CA LEU A 423 -37.10 2.71 -29.22
C LEU A 423 -38.59 2.77 -28.84
N SER A 424 -38.87 3.11 -27.59
CA SER A 424 -40.17 3.39 -27.02
C SER A 424 -40.00 4.17 -25.71
N GLU A 425 -41.10 4.55 -25.05
CA GLU A 425 -41.09 5.22 -23.76
C GLU A 425 -40.30 4.43 -22.68
N ASN A 426 -40.24 3.11 -22.82
CA ASN A 426 -39.65 2.20 -21.82
C ASN A 426 -38.38 1.50 -22.32
N GLN A 427 -37.92 1.79 -23.54
CA GLN A 427 -36.75 1.10 -24.13
C GLN A 427 -35.85 2.08 -24.80
N ASN A 428 -34.55 1.93 -24.53
CA ASN A 428 -33.51 2.72 -25.17
C ASN A 428 -32.27 1.92 -25.47
N ILE A 429 -31.53 2.36 -26.48
CA ILE A 429 -30.15 1.97 -26.77
C ILE A 429 -29.30 3.20 -26.49
N ARG A 430 -28.22 2.98 -25.78
CA ARG A 430 -27.16 3.98 -25.58
C ARG A 430 -25.88 3.50 -26.25
N PHE A 431 -25.13 4.41 -26.80
CA PHE A 431 -23.80 4.14 -27.35
C PHE A 431 -22.89 5.33 -27.08
N SER A 432 -21.61 5.05 -26.92
CA SER A 432 -20.60 6.09 -26.84
C SER A 432 -19.28 5.63 -27.46
N TYR A 433 -18.58 6.57 -28.06
CA TYR A 433 -17.17 6.48 -28.37
C TYR A 433 -16.47 7.66 -27.72
N GLN A 434 -15.41 7.36 -26.98
CA GLN A 434 -14.67 8.40 -26.28
C GLN A 434 -13.18 8.07 -26.30
N THR A 435 -12.37 9.13 -26.35
CA THR A 435 -10.98 9.06 -26.03
C THR A 435 -10.74 9.72 -24.67
N GLY A 436 -9.70 9.34 -23.99
CA GLY A 436 -9.27 9.92 -22.72
C GLY A 436 -7.77 9.76 -22.55
N PHE A 437 -7.27 10.35 -21.50
CA PHE A 437 -5.89 10.15 -21.05
C PHE A 437 -5.87 10.21 -19.53
N GLN A 438 -4.78 9.69 -18.95
CA GLN A 438 -4.48 9.83 -17.54
C GLN A 438 -3.03 10.26 -17.42
N ASN A 439 -2.81 11.43 -16.82
CA ASN A 439 -1.47 11.81 -16.38
C ASN A 439 -1.02 10.88 -15.26
N PRO A 440 0.28 10.57 -15.17
CA PRO A 440 0.84 9.91 -14.01
C PRO A 440 0.45 10.67 -12.73
N THR A 441 0.15 9.94 -11.67
CA THR A 441 -0.16 10.53 -10.37
C THR A 441 1.07 11.21 -9.76
N ALA A 442 0.88 12.01 -8.71
CA ALA A 442 2.01 12.60 -7.99
C ALA A 442 2.95 11.53 -7.41
N GLN A 443 2.40 10.35 -7.05
CA GLN A 443 3.20 9.22 -6.58
C GLN A 443 4.02 8.61 -7.72
N ASP A 444 3.40 8.32 -8.87
CA ASP A 444 4.11 7.76 -10.03
C ASP A 444 5.27 8.69 -10.47
N GLN A 445 5.12 9.98 -10.25
CA GLN A 445 6.10 10.99 -10.63
C GLN A 445 7.20 11.20 -9.58
N TYR A 446 6.85 11.29 -8.28
CA TYR A 446 7.73 11.88 -7.25
C TYR A 446 7.85 11.06 -5.97
N ILE A 447 7.27 9.87 -5.85
CA ILE A 447 7.42 9.05 -4.65
C ILE A 447 8.89 8.76 -4.36
N GLY A 448 9.27 8.81 -3.08
CA GLY A 448 10.56 8.38 -2.59
C GLY A 448 10.36 7.75 -1.21
N LEU A 449 9.94 6.47 -1.19
CA LEU A 449 9.53 5.78 0.05
C LEU A 449 10.18 4.41 0.14
N ASP A 450 10.89 4.14 1.23
CA ASP A 450 11.30 2.77 1.57
C ASP A 450 10.10 2.02 2.19
N ALA A 451 9.51 1.11 1.42
CA ALA A 451 8.38 0.29 1.82
C ALA A 451 8.80 -1.06 2.43
N GLY A 452 10.04 -1.19 2.86
CA GLY A 452 10.59 -2.40 3.47
C GLY A 452 11.05 -3.43 2.45
N LEU A 453 10.15 -4.07 1.73
CA LEU A 453 10.47 -5.08 0.70
C LEU A 453 11.14 -4.46 -0.53
N ALA A 454 10.69 -3.27 -0.95
CA ALA A 454 11.37 -2.48 -1.98
C ALA A 454 11.28 -0.99 -1.67
N ILE A 455 12.06 -0.21 -2.42
CA ILE A 455 11.97 1.25 -2.41
C ILE A 455 11.10 1.67 -3.58
N LEU A 456 10.07 2.45 -3.30
CA LEU A 456 9.21 3.07 -4.31
C LEU A 456 9.88 4.36 -4.79
N VAL A 457 10.05 4.49 -6.11
CA VAL A 457 10.73 5.64 -6.72
C VAL A 457 9.88 6.18 -7.86
N GLY A 458 9.55 7.46 -7.78
CA GLY A 458 8.85 8.14 -8.87
C GLY A 458 9.75 8.29 -10.10
N SER A 459 9.16 8.17 -11.28
CA SER A 459 9.88 8.11 -12.57
C SER A 459 9.67 9.36 -13.45
N SER A 460 9.34 10.53 -12.84
CA SER A 460 9.38 11.81 -13.56
C SER A 460 10.82 12.14 -14.01
N PRO A 461 11.00 12.80 -15.17
CA PRO A 461 12.33 13.13 -15.69
C PRO A 461 13.23 13.88 -14.72
N ASP A 462 12.68 14.81 -13.94
CA ASP A 462 13.43 15.57 -12.94
C ASP A 462 13.60 14.83 -11.60
N ASN A 463 12.84 13.76 -11.37
CA ASN A 463 12.94 12.97 -10.13
C ASN A 463 14.23 12.17 -10.03
N ILE A 464 14.82 11.80 -11.16
CA ILE A 464 16.13 11.13 -11.23
C ILE A 464 17.22 11.98 -10.54
N ASP A 465 17.20 13.28 -10.77
CA ASP A 465 18.15 14.20 -10.15
C ASP A 465 17.78 14.58 -8.70
N ARG A 466 16.49 14.50 -8.36
CA ARG A 466 15.99 14.76 -6.99
C ARG A 466 16.25 13.59 -6.04
N PHE A 467 16.02 12.36 -6.50
CA PHE A 467 16.05 11.17 -5.65
C PHE A 467 17.44 10.93 -5.06
N ASN A 468 17.50 10.98 -3.74
CA ASN A 468 18.69 10.67 -2.95
C ASN A 468 18.25 10.17 -1.57
N MET A 469 18.28 8.87 -1.37
CA MET A 469 17.83 8.22 -0.15
C MET A 469 18.97 7.51 0.55
N ARG A 470 19.06 7.66 1.87
CA ARG A 470 19.99 6.91 2.70
C ARG A 470 19.33 5.60 3.12
N VAL A 471 19.87 4.50 2.67
CA VAL A 471 19.29 3.16 2.80
C VAL A 471 20.23 2.25 3.56
N ARG A 472 19.71 1.44 4.47
CA ARG A 472 20.45 0.40 5.16
C ARG A 472 20.48 -0.89 4.32
N SER A 473 21.67 -1.49 4.17
CA SER A 473 21.77 -2.82 3.56
C SER A 473 21.15 -3.87 4.48
N PRO A 474 20.27 -4.73 3.99
CA PRO A 474 19.75 -5.85 4.76
C PRO A 474 20.83 -6.86 5.14
N ALA A 475 21.82 -7.07 4.27
CA ALA A 475 22.87 -8.06 4.45
C ALA A 475 24.02 -7.57 5.35
N SER A 476 24.59 -6.40 5.04
CA SER A 476 25.77 -5.88 5.78
C SER A 476 25.40 -4.99 6.97
N GLY A 477 24.16 -4.48 7.03
CA GLY A 477 23.73 -3.46 7.99
C GLY A 477 24.34 -2.09 7.76
N ALA A 478 25.19 -1.92 6.74
CA ALA A 478 25.80 -0.65 6.38
C ALA A 478 24.81 0.30 5.73
N PHE A 479 25.03 1.60 5.88
CA PHE A 479 24.22 2.62 5.23
C PHE A 479 24.87 3.11 3.94
N TYR A 480 24.07 3.15 2.87
CA TYR A 480 24.46 3.63 1.54
C TYR A 480 23.55 4.79 1.12
N ASN A 481 24.07 5.70 0.31
CA ASN A 481 23.26 6.68 -0.38
C ASN A 481 22.87 6.11 -1.75
N LEU A 482 21.58 5.97 -1.99
CA LEU A 482 21.03 5.51 -3.26
C LEU A 482 20.48 6.72 -4.00
N THR A 483 20.98 6.99 -5.22
CA THR A 483 20.56 8.11 -6.05
C THR A 483 19.77 7.62 -7.27
N GLY A 484 18.90 8.49 -7.82
CA GLY A 484 18.14 8.17 -9.03
C GLY A 484 19.04 7.81 -10.22
N ASN A 485 20.16 8.50 -10.40
CA ASN A 485 21.15 8.18 -11.43
C ASN A 485 21.77 6.78 -11.25
N GLN A 486 22.01 6.36 -9.99
CA GLN A 486 22.51 5.03 -9.71
C GLN A 486 21.49 3.95 -10.05
N ILE A 487 20.21 4.18 -9.73
CA ILE A 487 19.10 3.31 -10.10
C ILE A 487 19.03 3.19 -11.63
N GLN A 488 19.00 4.32 -12.34
CA GLN A 488 18.90 4.35 -13.81
C GLN A 488 20.01 3.59 -14.51
N GLN A 489 21.25 3.69 -14.02
CA GLN A 489 22.44 3.18 -14.73
C GLN A 489 22.92 1.81 -14.27
N ASN A 490 22.59 1.42 -13.04
CA ASN A 490 23.23 0.28 -12.40
C ASN A 490 22.30 -0.88 -12.05
N SER A 491 21.02 -0.80 -12.44
CA SER A 491 20.05 -1.83 -12.09
C SER A 491 20.12 -3.06 -13.00
N PHE A 492 19.73 -4.19 -12.43
CA PHE A 492 19.51 -5.46 -13.11
C PHE A 492 18.01 -5.76 -13.17
N THR A 493 17.56 -6.53 -14.17
CA THR A 493 16.17 -6.99 -14.23
C THR A 493 15.91 -7.99 -13.09
N LEU A 494 14.77 -7.89 -12.43
CA LEU A 494 14.37 -8.79 -11.35
C LEU A 494 14.41 -10.25 -11.82
N ALA A 495 13.75 -10.57 -12.93
CA ALA A 495 13.67 -11.93 -13.48
C ALA A 495 15.05 -12.55 -13.75
N SER A 496 16.04 -11.77 -14.22
CA SER A 496 17.37 -12.28 -14.46
C SER A 496 18.16 -12.56 -13.17
N VAL A 497 17.93 -11.78 -12.13
CA VAL A 497 18.55 -12.00 -10.80
C VAL A 497 17.97 -13.26 -10.17
N GLU A 498 16.66 -13.44 -10.22
CA GLU A 498 15.97 -14.65 -9.72
C GLU A 498 16.39 -15.92 -10.48
N ALA A 499 16.63 -15.81 -11.78
CA ALA A 499 17.18 -16.90 -12.60
C ALA A 499 18.66 -17.20 -12.34
N GLY A 500 19.35 -16.42 -11.49
CA GLY A 500 20.79 -16.58 -11.20
C GLY A 500 21.71 -16.18 -12.37
N ALA A 501 21.21 -15.45 -13.37
CA ALA A 501 21.93 -14.96 -14.54
C ALA A 501 21.72 -13.45 -14.74
N PRO A 502 22.20 -12.58 -13.83
CA PRO A 502 21.87 -11.16 -13.80
C PRO A 502 22.22 -10.44 -15.10
N VAL A 503 21.24 -9.70 -15.64
CA VAL A 503 21.32 -8.88 -16.87
C VAL A 503 20.95 -7.45 -16.54
N ALA A 504 21.63 -6.48 -17.18
CA ALA A 504 21.32 -5.06 -17.02
C ALA A 504 19.87 -4.77 -17.39
N ALA A 505 19.20 -3.95 -16.61
CA ALA A 505 17.81 -3.55 -16.84
C ALA A 505 17.65 -2.61 -18.08
N GLY A 506 18.76 -2.01 -18.53
CA GLY A 506 18.74 -1.07 -19.65
C GLY A 506 18.18 0.30 -19.24
N ASP A 507 17.59 1.00 -20.21
CA ASP A 507 16.89 2.26 -19.96
C ASP A 507 15.57 1.97 -19.24
N LEU A 508 15.37 2.57 -18.08
CA LEU A 508 14.16 2.40 -17.27
C LEU A 508 12.99 3.27 -17.77
N GLY A 509 13.29 4.27 -18.62
CA GLY A 509 12.31 5.23 -19.11
C GLY A 509 11.84 6.22 -18.04
N ASN A 510 10.99 7.14 -18.47
CA ASN A 510 10.25 8.05 -17.60
C ASN A 510 8.76 7.76 -17.75
N VAL A 511 8.00 8.01 -16.69
CA VAL A 511 6.55 7.87 -16.79
C VAL A 511 5.93 9.00 -17.60
N GLU A 512 5.06 8.63 -18.51
CA GLU A 512 4.32 9.53 -19.40
C GLU A 512 2.80 9.27 -19.31
N PRO A 513 1.95 10.17 -19.81
CA PRO A 513 0.52 9.94 -19.83
C PRO A 513 0.13 8.69 -20.61
N GLN A 514 -0.81 7.92 -20.05
CA GLN A 514 -1.45 6.83 -20.79
C GLN A 514 -2.71 7.31 -21.49
N TYR A 515 -3.04 6.71 -22.62
CA TYR A 515 -4.16 7.10 -23.47
C TYR A 515 -5.17 5.97 -23.60
N VAL A 516 -6.44 6.34 -23.70
CA VAL A 516 -7.55 5.39 -23.77
C VAL A 516 -8.51 5.73 -24.90
N LYS A 517 -8.97 4.68 -25.61
CA LYS A 517 -10.05 4.73 -26.59
C LYS A 517 -11.09 3.70 -26.16
N SER A 518 -12.32 4.14 -25.89
CA SER A 518 -13.40 3.27 -25.42
C SER A 518 -14.62 3.36 -26.32
N PHE A 519 -15.19 2.21 -26.59
CA PHE A 519 -16.48 2.05 -27.23
C PHE A 519 -17.42 1.34 -26.24
N ASP A 520 -18.62 1.91 -26.05
CA ASP A 520 -19.66 1.36 -25.20
C ASP A 520 -20.98 1.25 -25.96
N ILE A 521 -21.71 0.17 -25.70
CA ILE A 521 -23.08 0.00 -26.17
C ILE A 521 -23.94 -0.63 -25.06
N GLY A 522 -25.14 -0.10 -24.87
CA GLY A 522 -26.05 -0.61 -23.88
C GLY A 522 -27.49 -0.61 -24.36
N TYR A 523 -28.26 -1.56 -23.85
CA TYR A 523 -29.69 -1.65 -24.02
C TYR A 523 -30.40 -1.66 -22.68
N ARG A 524 -31.43 -0.88 -22.55
CA ARG A 524 -32.25 -0.82 -21.36
C ARG A 524 -33.74 -0.92 -21.69
N ILE A 525 -34.42 -1.76 -20.92
CA ILE A 525 -35.88 -1.80 -20.83
C ILE A 525 -36.32 -1.57 -19.39
N ASN A 526 -37.32 -0.70 -19.19
CA ASN A 526 -37.86 -0.37 -17.89
C ASN A 526 -39.38 -0.54 -17.90
N GLY A 527 -39.84 -1.79 -17.88
CA GLY A 527 -41.23 -2.15 -17.81
C GLY A 527 -41.80 -2.05 -16.39
N LYS A 528 -43.13 -2.19 -16.27
CA LYS A 528 -43.85 -2.07 -14.98
C LYS A 528 -43.42 -3.11 -13.93
N LYS A 529 -43.04 -4.32 -14.37
CA LYS A 529 -42.68 -5.44 -13.48
C LYS A 529 -41.22 -5.87 -13.66
N THR A 530 -40.64 -5.54 -14.80
CA THR A 530 -39.29 -6.02 -15.16
C THR A 530 -38.46 -4.87 -15.72
N ALA A 531 -37.28 -4.68 -15.14
CA ALA A 531 -36.22 -3.82 -15.69
C ALA A 531 -35.04 -4.69 -16.08
N LEU A 532 -34.50 -4.47 -17.27
CA LEU A 532 -33.27 -5.11 -17.77
C LEU A 532 -32.35 -4.01 -18.27
N ASP A 533 -31.09 -4.11 -17.88
CA ASP A 533 -30.00 -3.26 -18.38
C ASP A 533 -28.84 -4.17 -18.79
N VAL A 534 -28.43 -4.09 -20.05
CA VAL A 534 -27.28 -4.83 -20.59
C VAL A 534 -26.33 -3.82 -21.20
N ASN A 535 -25.06 -3.93 -20.86
CA ASN A 535 -24.00 -3.08 -21.37
C ASN A 535 -22.79 -3.91 -21.79
N ALA A 536 -22.14 -3.53 -22.88
CA ALA A 536 -20.86 -4.08 -23.31
C ALA A 536 -19.89 -2.93 -23.63
N TYR A 537 -18.63 -3.12 -23.29
CA TYR A 537 -17.56 -2.16 -23.59
C TYR A 537 -16.33 -2.85 -24.17
N TYR A 538 -15.60 -2.09 -24.96
CA TYR A 538 -14.26 -2.44 -25.44
C TYR A 538 -13.37 -1.22 -25.35
N THR A 539 -12.24 -1.34 -24.68
CA THR A 539 -11.31 -0.25 -24.42
C THR A 539 -9.91 -0.67 -24.79
N THR A 540 -9.22 0.17 -25.54
CA THR A 540 -7.80 0.03 -25.88
C THR A 540 -7.00 1.08 -25.12
N TRP A 541 -5.91 0.66 -24.51
CA TRP A 541 -4.97 1.50 -23.80
C TRP A 541 -3.66 1.52 -24.57
N ASP A 542 -3.20 2.72 -24.90
CA ASP A 542 -1.89 2.98 -25.48
C ASP A 542 -1.00 3.61 -24.40
N ASN A 543 0.28 3.28 -24.35
CA ASN A 543 1.24 3.80 -23.38
C ASN A 543 0.80 3.50 -21.93
N PHE A 544 0.36 2.27 -21.66
CA PHE A 544 -0.22 1.88 -20.38
C PHE A 544 0.81 1.98 -19.26
N ILE A 545 0.43 2.63 -18.14
CA ILE A 545 1.28 2.76 -16.93
C ILE A 545 1.14 1.48 -16.11
N ALA A 546 2.28 0.85 -15.82
CA ALA A 546 2.36 -0.37 -15.02
C ALA A 546 3.59 -0.35 -14.11
N ALA A 547 3.51 -1.04 -12.99
CA ALA A 547 4.65 -1.17 -12.09
C ALA A 547 5.74 -2.06 -12.68
N LYS A 548 6.99 -1.68 -12.49
CA LYS A 548 8.18 -2.42 -12.85
C LYS A 548 9.15 -2.48 -11.69
N THR A 549 9.72 -3.66 -11.44
CA THR A 549 10.70 -3.86 -10.38
C THR A 549 12.06 -4.22 -10.94
N VAL A 550 13.10 -3.58 -10.41
CA VAL A 550 14.50 -3.85 -10.73
C VAL A 550 15.31 -4.04 -9.47
N ILE A 551 16.50 -4.64 -9.60
CA ILE A 551 17.45 -4.86 -8.49
C ILE A 551 18.63 -3.90 -8.65
N THR A 552 18.81 -3.00 -7.71
CA THR A 552 19.90 -2.01 -7.72
C THR A 552 20.95 -2.34 -6.66
N PRO A 553 22.20 -2.63 -7.06
CA PRO A 553 23.30 -2.83 -6.14
C PRO A 553 23.71 -1.50 -5.49
N PHE A 554 24.15 -1.53 -4.23
CA PHE A 554 24.62 -0.32 -3.54
C PHE A 554 25.96 0.20 -4.08
N TYR A 555 26.72 -0.66 -4.74
CA TYR A 555 27.97 -0.30 -5.41
C TYR A 555 28.20 -1.17 -6.66
N GLY A 556 29.01 -0.65 -7.58
CA GLY A 556 29.25 -1.30 -8.85
C GLY A 556 28.13 -1.07 -9.88
N SER A 557 28.16 -1.83 -10.95
CA SER A 557 27.19 -1.76 -12.05
C SER A 557 27.09 -3.10 -12.78
N PRO A 558 26.09 -3.30 -13.66
CA PRO A 558 25.99 -4.50 -14.48
C PRO A 558 27.19 -4.76 -15.40
N ASN A 559 28.01 -3.74 -15.64
CA ASN A 559 29.16 -3.80 -16.54
C ASN A 559 30.48 -4.12 -15.82
N ASN A 560 30.46 -4.39 -14.49
CA ASN A 560 31.67 -4.70 -13.74
C ASN A 560 31.43 -5.75 -12.64
N VAL A 561 32.54 -6.37 -12.19
CA VAL A 561 32.50 -7.43 -11.17
C VAL A 561 32.00 -6.97 -9.80
N LEU A 562 32.04 -5.67 -9.51
CA LEU A 562 31.60 -5.15 -8.21
C LEU A 562 30.07 -5.19 -8.09
N GLY A 563 29.32 -4.89 -9.17
CA GLY A 563 27.87 -5.01 -9.20
C GLY A 563 27.41 -6.45 -8.96
N PHE A 564 28.03 -7.41 -9.63
CA PHE A 564 27.78 -8.85 -9.38
C PHE A 564 28.17 -9.24 -7.95
N GLY A 565 29.29 -8.73 -7.45
CA GLY A 565 29.74 -8.97 -6.08
C GLY A 565 28.75 -8.46 -5.05
N ALA A 566 28.17 -7.29 -5.27
CA ALA A 566 27.13 -6.73 -4.41
C ALA A 566 25.89 -7.64 -4.36
N LEU A 567 25.43 -8.15 -5.53
CA LEU A 567 24.32 -9.11 -5.56
C LEU A 567 24.63 -10.40 -4.78
N MET A 568 25.84 -10.94 -4.92
CA MET A 568 26.24 -12.17 -4.27
C MET A 568 26.28 -12.06 -2.73
N VAL A 569 26.58 -10.89 -2.19
CA VAL A 569 26.63 -10.65 -0.74
C VAL A 569 25.36 -10.03 -0.18
N GLY A 570 24.33 -9.80 -1.00
CA GLY A 570 23.06 -9.22 -0.57
C GLY A 570 23.07 -7.70 -0.38
N ASP A 571 24.12 -7.00 -0.86
CA ASP A 571 24.23 -5.53 -0.78
C ASP A 571 23.49 -4.87 -1.95
N PHE A 572 22.17 -5.02 -1.99
CA PHE A 572 21.30 -4.45 -3.01
C PHE A 572 19.89 -4.15 -2.44
N ARG A 573 19.08 -3.44 -3.21
CA ARG A 573 17.66 -3.25 -2.95
C ARG A 573 16.82 -3.49 -4.21
N ALA A 574 15.63 -4.03 -4.00
CA ALA A 574 14.57 -3.98 -4.99
C ALA A 574 14.04 -2.54 -5.08
N ILE A 575 13.88 -2.06 -6.30
CA ILE A 575 13.31 -0.74 -6.62
C ILE A 575 12.08 -0.98 -7.46
N SER A 576 10.94 -0.47 -7.02
CA SER A 576 9.69 -0.47 -7.79
C SER A 576 9.35 0.94 -8.24
N PHE A 577 9.00 1.09 -9.51
CA PHE A 577 8.59 2.35 -10.11
C PHE A 577 7.54 2.11 -11.19
N ASP A 578 6.72 3.12 -11.45
CA ASP A 578 5.76 3.08 -12.54
C ASP A 578 6.43 3.51 -13.85
N SER A 579 6.17 2.77 -14.91
CA SER A 579 6.72 3.00 -16.24
C SER A 579 5.66 2.68 -17.29
N ASN A 580 5.85 3.17 -18.50
CA ASN A 580 4.94 2.88 -19.60
C ASN A 580 5.38 1.63 -20.34
N THR A 581 4.42 0.77 -20.69
CA THR A 581 4.68 -0.36 -21.58
C THR A 581 4.42 0.04 -23.02
N ASP A 582 5.28 -0.40 -23.94
CA ASP A 582 5.08 -0.25 -25.40
C ASP A 582 3.93 -1.13 -25.95
N GLU A 583 3.34 -1.97 -25.10
CA GLU A 583 2.30 -2.88 -25.48
C GLU A 583 0.90 -2.26 -25.45
N VAL A 584 0.08 -2.67 -26.41
CA VAL A 584 -1.34 -2.32 -26.40
C VAL A 584 -2.07 -3.22 -25.40
N VAL A 585 -2.70 -2.58 -24.42
CA VAL A 585 -3.52 -3.26 -23.43
C VAL A 585 -4.98 -3.10 -23.79
N ASN A 586 -5.71 -4.23 -23.84
CA ASN A 586 -7.14 -4.23 -24.14
C ASN A 586 -7.94 -4.66 -22.92
N THR A 587 -9.01 -3.90 -22.62
CA THR A 587 -10.00 -4.30 -21.62
C THR A 587 -11.37 -4.37 -22.25
N TYR A 588 -12.12 -5.41 -21.96
CA TYR A 588 -13.48 -5.58 -22.45
C TYR A 588 -14.37 -6.28 -21.43
N GLY A 589 -15.65 -6.04 -21.54
CA GLY A 589 -16.58 -6.66 -20.63
C GLY A 589 -18.04 -6.51 -21.04
N VAL A 590 -18.86 -7.28 -20.33
CA VAL A 590 -20.31 -7.27 -20.45
C VAL A 590 -20.90 -7.22 -19.05
N SER A 591 -21.90 -6.38 -18.84
CA SER A 591 -22.70 -6.40 -17.63
C SER A 591 -24.17 -6.54 -17.95
N ALA A 592 -24.90 -7.29 -17.12
CA ALA A 592 -26.35 -7.47 -17.23
C ALA A 592 -26.98 -7.37 -15.86
N GLY A 593 -27.97 -6.50 -15.71
CA GLY A 593 -28.79 -6.33 -14.51
C GLY A 593 -30.25 -6.60 -14.82
N LEU A 594 -30.86 -7.54 -14.13
CA LEU A 594 -32.27 -7.88 -14.20
C LEU A 594 -32.91 -7.63 -12.85
N GLN A 595 -33.96 -6.84 -12.83
CA GLN A 595 -34.86 -6.68 -11.69
C GLN A 595 -36.26 -7.05 -12.13
N THR A 596 -36.91 -7.99 -11.43
CA THR A 596 -38.26 -8.39 -11.80
C THR A 596 -39.08 -8.81 -10.57
N SER A 597 -40.38 -8.51 -10.63
CA SER A 597 -41.34 -8.98 -9.62
C SER A 597 -41.92 -10.34 -10.06
N LEU A 598 -41.64 -11.38 -9.28
CA LEU A 598 -42.17 -12.71 -9.49
C LEU A 598 -43.46 -12.89 -8.73
N LEU A 599 -44.53 -13.33 -9.44
CA LEU A 599 -45.87 -13.57 -8.87
C LEU A 599 -46.46 -12.35 -8.14
N ASP A 600 -45.99 -11.15 -8.43
CA ASP A 600 -46.33 -9.89 -7.70
C ASP A 600 -45.98 -9.95 -6.18
N LEU A 601 -45.25 -10.94 -5.74
CA LEU A 601 -44.96 -11.26 -4.34
C LEU A 601 -43.48 -11.17 -4.01
N PHE A 602 -42.60 -11.60 -4.91
CA PHE A 602 -41.15 -11.61 -4.69
C PHE A 602 -40.45 -10.68 -5.65
N ASP A 603 -39.45 -9.97 -5.15
CA ASP A 603 -38.56 -9.14 -5.94
C ASP A 603 -37.25 -9.89 -6.16
N LEU A 604 -36.97 -10.23 -7.42
CA LEU A 604 -35.74 -10.90 -7.85
C LEU A 604 -34.82 -9.85 -8.49
N ASN A 605 -33.57 -9.79 -8.00
CA ASN A 605 -32.51 -9.01 -8.64
C ASN A 605 -31.37 -9.95 -9.01
N VAL A 606 -30.89 -9.88 -10.24
CA VAL A 606 -29.72 -10.61 -10.74
C VAL A 606 -28.80 -9.64 -11.42
N ASN A 607 -27.54 -9.62 -11.00
CA ASN A 607 -26.48 -8.85 -11.63
C ASN A 607 -25.34 -9.80 -12.02
N TYR A 608 -24.92 -9.69 -13.26
CA TYR A 608 -23.77 -10.41 -13.80
C TYR A 608 -22.79 -9.41 -14.39
N SER A 609 -21.49 -9.61 -14.17
CA SER A 609 -20.45 -8.88 -14.87
C SER A 609 -19.32 -9.83 -15.28
N TYR A 610 -18.88 -9.63 -16.51
CA TYR A 610 -17.67 -10.23 -17.07
C TYR A 610 -16.73 -9.10 -17.45
N ASN A 611 -15.45 -9.17 -16.99
CA ASN A 611 -14.42 -8.20 -17.29
C ASN A 611 -13.11 -8.93 -17.57
N LYS A 612 -12.41 -8.52 -18.59
CA LYS A 612 -11.11 -9.10 -18.95
C LYS A 612 -10.13 -8.04 -19.40
N MET A 613 -8.90 -8.13 -18.89
CA MET A 613 -7.76 -7.38 -19.38
C MET A 613 -6.85 -8.34 -20.18
N LYS A 614 -6.28 -7.87 -21.27
CA LYS A 614 -5.37 -8.62 -22.11
C LYS A 614 -4.22 -7.73 -22.61
N PHE A 615 -3.01 -8.16 -22.33
CA PHE A 615 -1.81 -7.69 -23.02
C PHE A 615 -1.65 -8.47 -24.32
N GLU A 616 -1.23 -7.83 -25.42
CA GLU A 616 -1.01 -8.51 -26.70
C GLU A 616 0.26 -9.38 -26.65
N ASN A 617 1.35 -8.84 -26.11
CA ASN A 617 2.60 -9.55 -25.86
C ASN A 617 3.09 -9.21 -24.46
N PRO A 618 2.69 -9.95 -23.42
CA PRO A 618 2.98 -9.57 -22.04
C PRO A 618 4.49 -9.57 -21.76
N ASP A 619 5.03 -8.42 -21.42
CA ASP A 619 6.35 -8.29 -20.84
C ASP A 619 6.29 -8.84 -19.41
N SER A 620 7.10 -9.84 -19.09
CA SER A 620 7.12 -10.47 -17.78
C SER A 620 7.58 -9.52 -16.66
N ASP A 621 8.20 -8.39 -17.00
CA ASP A 621 8.69 -7.41 -16.04
C ASP A 621 7.63 -6.37 -15.60
N TYR A 622 6.42 -6.37 -16.24
CA TYR A 622 5.33 -5.46 -15.92
C TYR A 622 4.19 -6.13 -15.16
N GLU A 623 3.67 -5.45 -14.15
CA GLU A 623 2.50 -5.88 -13.40
C GLU A 623 1.31 -4.97 -13.68
N ALA A 624 0.22 -5.57 -14.19
CA ALA A 624 -0.98 -4.83 -14.55
C ALA A 624 -1.79 -4.34 -13.35
N GLY A 625 -1.71 -5.00 -12.22
CA GLY A 625 -2.51 -4.70 -11.04
C GLY A 625 -4.03 -4.74 -11.28
N PHE A 626 -4.51 -5.56 -12.25
CA PHE A 626 -5.93 -5.58 -12.60
C PHE A 626 -6.84 -6.04 -11.46
N ASN A 627 -6.38 -6.97 -10.63
CA ASN A 627 -6.94 -7.38 -9.33
C ASN A 627 -8.46 -7.57 -9.35
N THR A 628 -9.00 -8.10 -10.45
CA THR A 628 -10.44 -8.18 -10.71
C THR A 628 -10.81 -9.57 -11.23
N PRO A 629 -11.76 -10.28 -10.59
CA PRO A 629 -12.26 -11.54 -11.12
C PRO A 629 -12.97 -11.36 -12.46
N GLU A 630 -12.77 -12.29 -13.39
CA GLU A 630 -13.40 -12.24 -14.70
C GLU A 630 -14.94 -12.30 -14.58
N ASN A 631 -15.45 -13.18 -13.75
CA ASN A 631 -16.91 -13.34 -13.57
C ASN A 631 -17.35 -12.99 -12.14
N ARG A 632 -18.41 -12.19 -12.06
CA ARG A 632 -19.14 -11.91 -10.81
C ARG A 632 -20.64 -12.09 -11.03
N VAL A 633 -21.29 -12.73 -10.08
CA VAL A 633 -22.73 -12.91 -10.07
C VAL A 633 -23.27 -12.50 -8.71
N ASN A 634 -24.30 -11.65 -8.70
CA ASN A 634 -25.06 -11.34 -7.49
C ASN A 634 -26.52 -11.64 -7.75
N ILE A 635 -27.15 -12.43 -6.88
CA ILE A 635 -28.57 -12.77 -6.95
C ILE A 635 -29.19 -12.43 -5.61
N SER A 636 -30.30 -11.71 -5.62
CA SER A 636 -31.10 -11.50 -4.41
C SER A 636 -32.58 -11.74 -4.66
N LEU A 637 -33.23 -12.35 -3.69
CA LEU A 637 -34.65 -12.59 -3.65
C LEU A 637 -35.22 -12.05 -2.34
N GLY A 638 -36.18 -11.17 -2.44
CA GLY A 638 -36.84 -10.57 -1.27
C GLY A 638 -38.35 -10.48 -1.43
N SER A 639 -39.04 -10.18 -0.36
CA SER A 639 -40.45 -9.85 -0.37
C SER A 639 -40.79 -8.89 0.78
N THR A 640 -41.62 -7.89 0.45
CA THR A 640 -42.29 -7.00 1.42
C THR A 640 -43.77 -7.29 1.49
N LYS A 641 -44.26 -8.29 0.76
CA LYS A 641 -45.69 -8.60 0.57
C LYS A 641 -46.07 -10.00 1.04
N LEU A 642 -45.11 -10.79 1.56
CA LEU A 642 -45.32 -12.18 1.96
C LEU A 642 -46.28 -12.25 3.16
N ALA A 643 -46.16 -11.32 4.10
CA ALA A 643 -47.06 -11.17 5.23
C ALA A 643 -47.08 -9.69 5.64
N GLU A 644 -48.14 -9.30 6.36
CA GLU A 644 -48.30 -7.96 6.93
C GLU A 644 -47.16 -7.70 7.95
N ASN A 645 -46.51 -6.55 7.89
CA ASN A 645 -45.42 -6.14 8.76
C ASN A 645 -44.16 -7.03 8.72
N PHE A 646 -44.01 -7.87 7.70
CA PHE A 646 -42.82 -8.72 7.53
C PHE A 646 -42.19 -8.54 6.17
N SER A 647 -40.89 -8.37 6.16
CA SER A 647 -40.08 -8.41 4.93
C SER A 647 -38.83 -9.24 5.12
N PHE A 648 -38.35 -9.83 4.05
CA PHE A 648 -37.07 -10.53 4.03
C PHE A 648 -36.31 -10.27 2.74
N ASN A 649 -35.01 -10.47 2.79
CA ASN A 649 -34.15 -10.54 1.63
C ASN A 649 -33.07 -11.63 1.86
N VAL A 650 -32.85 -12.46 0.85
CA VAL A 650 -31.73 -13.43 0.80
C VAL A 650 -30.91 -13.13 -0.45
N SER A 651 -29.60 -13.09 -0.31
CA SER A 651 -28.70 -12.87 -1.43
C SER A 651 -27.54 -13.85 -1.46
N ALA A 652 -27.07 -14.13 -2.67
CA ALA A 652 -25.87 -14.89 -2.95
C ALA A 652 -24.96 -14.06 -3.86
N LYS A 653 -23.67 -14.00 -3.53
CA LYS A 653 -22.63 -13.30 -4.29
C LYS A 653 -21.53 -14.29 -4.63
N TYR A 654 -21.20 -14.41 -5.90
CA TYR A 654 -20.14 -15.26 -6.41
C TYR A 654 -19.12 -14.44 -7.18
N HIS A 655 -17.86 -14.83 -7.07
CA HIS A 655 -16.79 -14.38 -7.98
C HIS A 655 -15.83 -15.53 -8.27
N ASP A 656 -15.21 -15.49 -9.46
CA ASP A 656 -14.13 -16.39 -9.86
C ASP A 656 -12.88 -16.16 -9.02
N ASN A 657 -11.94 -17.12 -9.09
CA ASN A 657 -10.57 -16.88 -8.67
C ASN A 657 -9.90 -15.85 -9.59
N PHE A 658 -8.99 -15.07 -9.04
CA PHE A 658 -8.21 -14.10 -9.80
C PHE A 658 -6.84 -13.89 -9.18
N LEU A 659 -5.89 -13.45 -10.01
CA LEU A 659 -4.57 -13.06 -9.55
C LEU A 659 -4.67 -11.67 -8.89
N TRP A 660 -4.14 -11.57 -7.69
CA TRP A 660 -3.88 -10.31 -7.01
C TRP A 660 -2.41 -9.98 -7.12
N GLN A 661 -2.07 -8.82 -7.66
CA GLN A 661 -0.73 -8.31 -7.83
C GLN A 661 -0.56 -7.03 -7.03
N GLN A 662 0.57 -6.87 -6.37
CA GLN A 662 0.90 -5.68 -5.61
C GLN A 662 2.33 -5.23 -5.88
N ALA A 663 2.50 -4.39 -6.89
CA ALA A 663 3.70 -3.59 -7.17
C ALA A 663 5.05 -4.33 -6.95
N GLY A 664 5.21 -5.51 -7.57
CA GLY A 664 6.46 -6.27 -7.56
C GLY A 664 6.82 -6.98 -6.25
N PHE A 665 5.90 -7.08 -5.29
CA PHE A 665 6.25 -7.61 -3.98
C PHE A 665 5.64 -8.99 -3.68
N ILE A 666 4.34 -9.12 -3.86
CA ILE A 666 3.62 -10.35 -3.52
C ILE A 666 2.47 -10.53 -4.49
N ASP A 667 2.55 -11.59 -5.28
CA ASP A 667 1.45 -12.07 -6.08
C ASP A 667 0.76 -13.23 -5.40
N GLY A 668 -0.57 -13.25 -5.48
CA GLY A 668 -1.34 -14.32 -4.89
C GLY A 668 -2.65 -14.58 -5.61
N VAL A 669 -3.10 -15.84 -5.64
CA VAL A 669 -4.39 -16.18 -6.20
C VAL A 669 -5.46 -16.05 -5.12
N ILE A 670 -6.38 -15.11 -5.31
CA ILE A 670 -7.60 -15.03 -4.50
C ILE A 670 -8.55 -16.12 -4.99
N PRO A 671 -8.94 -17.08 -4.13
CA PRO A 671 -9.79 -18.19 -4.55
C PRO A 671 -11.21 -17.74 -4.88
N ALA A 672 -11.87 -18.48 -5.78
CA ALA A 672 -13.29 -18.30 -6.06
C ALA A 672 -14.11 -18.45 -4.76
N ARG A 673 -15.12 -17.59 -4.59
CA ARG A 673 -15.91 -17.54 -3.36
C ARG A 673 -17.39 -17.30 -3.63
N THR A 674 -18.23 -17.99 -2.85
CA THR A 674 -19.67 -17.69 -2.75
C THR A 674 -19.99 -17.27 -1.31
N THR A 675 -20.67 -16.15 -1.15
CA THR A 675 -21.19 -15.68 0.14
C THR A 675 -22.71 -15.60 0.11
N PHE A 676 -23.34 -15.84 1.24
CA PHE A 676 -24.78 -15.75 1.41
C PHE A 676 -25.08 -14.76 2.54
N ASP A 677 -26.04 -13.87 2.28
CA ASP A 677 -26.57 -12.94 3.26
C ASP A 677 -28.08 -13.13 3.38
N ALA A 678 -28.62 -13.01 4.58
CA ALA A 678 -30.05 -13.01 4.83
C ALA A 678 -30.44 -11.92 5.82
N SER A 679 -31.51 -11.20 5.54
CA SER A 679 -32.09 -10.22 6.44
C SER A 679 -33.59 -10.39 6.57
N MET A 680 -34.13 -10.12 7.76
CA MET A 680 -35.55 -10.14 8.07
C MET A 680 -35.91 -8.90 8.88
N ASN A 681 -37.01 -8.25 8.51
CA ASN A 681 -37.51 -7.09 9.22
C ASN A 681 -38.96 -7.33 9.65
N PHE A 682 -39.25 -6.96 10.89
CA PHE A 682 -40.60 -6.96 11.45
C PHE A 682 -40.96 -5.55 11.89
N GLU A 683 -42.07 -5.03 11.41
CA GLU A 683 -42.62 -3.76 11.85
C GLU A 683 -43.57 -4.02 13.03
N LEU A 684 -43.18 -3.57 14.22
CA LEU A 684 -44.08 -3.65 15.36
C LEU A 684 -45.19 -2.58 15.21
N PRO A 685 -46.45 -2.96 15.45
CA PRO A 685 -47.51 -1.96 15.43
C PRO A 685 -47.20 -0.89 16.49
N SER A 686 -47.34 0.38 16.13
CA SER A 686 -47.21 1.49 17.07
C SER A 686 -48.18 1.28 18.23
N MET A 687 -47.65 1.14 19.48
CA MET A 687 -48.48 1.14 20.68
C MET A 687 -49.22 2.47 20.84
#